data_85150865f9d32255f8e616fb4978ba3f
#
_entry.id   85150865f9d32255f8e616fb4978ba3f
#
_cell.length_a   1.000
_cell.length_b   1.000
_cell.length_c   1.000
_cell.angle_alpha   90.00
_cell.angle_beta   90.00
_cell.angle_gamma   90.00
#
_symmetry.space_group_name_H-M   'P 1'
#
loop_
_entity.id
_entity.type
_entity.pdbx_description
1 polymer ?
#
loop_
_entity_poly.entity_id
_entity_poly.type
_entity_poly.pdbx_seq_one_letter_code
_entity_poly.pdbx_strand_id
1 'polypeptide(L)'
;MDKIDALIKELTLEEKVSILSGSDAWHTTPVERLSIPRVKMTDGPNGARGDGGSKVSSACYPNGSAIASTWDTELIETLGKSLGREAKSKDADVLLGPTINIHRHPLGGRHFECYSEDPFLTGAVTVAYVKGVQSQGVAACIKHFVGNDTEFQRHTVSSNIKPRALREIYLLPFEMAVKQGGALGVMSAYNQLNNIYCSSNEELLINILKEEWNFPGYVVSDWGAALQTIENANGGLDCEMPGPAKTWGKNLVKAVKDNKVKEATINDKVTRILRVAEFTGRLQNPEEKPEESNDLKEDRELIKQVAADSMVLLKNDGVLPFNKSEIKTLAVIGSNAKKGQFIGGGSATVNPHYIVHPLEGLEQNLKENLTVKYAKGCHIHKYLPALEPELINCPKTGKSGFLVDFYKGEDFGGEALKSTVMTGGRFWALTGFGVDVSSKMKSPSLSVRFSATLKPKVSGEHTFELVSIGPARLKIDGKEIVDNWTSQEPGDAFFSYGSAPRRSSVNLEATKEYLVEIVYKWEGRFPAVQIGMLQPDEEDLIEQAVSLAKEVDAVVMVVGTNSDWETEGNDRSTLQLPGDQDELIDRVVKANPNTVVVVNTGSPISMPWIKDTKSILQCWFPGQEFGNALYNILFGEVNPSGKLPTTFPKSLKDTPAFNHYPGENLQMDYLEEIFVGYRWYEKEKIKPLFPFGFGLSYTSFEYSN
;
A
#
# COMPACT_ATOMS: atom_id res chain seq x y z
N MET A 1 0.75 43.48 10.26
CA MET A 1 -0.39 42.60 9.98
C MET A 1 0.17 41.47 9.15
N ASP A 2 0.03 40.23 9.60
CA ASP A 2 0.50 39.05 8.87
C ASP A 2 -0.19 38.99 7.48
N LYS A 3 0.55 38.57 6.44
CA LYS A 3 0.00 38.47 5.06
C LYS A 3 -1.25 37.61 5.03
N ILE A 4 -1.29 36.53 5.82
CA ILE A 4 -2.44 35.64 5.92
C ILE A 4 -3.65 36.36 6.55
N ASP A 5 -3.44 37.13 7.60
CA ASP A 5 -4.52 37.93 8.23
C ASP A 5 -5.18 38.94 7.26
N ALA A 6 -4.36 39.53 6.38
CA ALA A 6 -4.86 40.41 5.34
C ALA A 6 -5.73 39.68 4.33
N LEU A 7 -5.26 38.54 3.83
CA LEU A 7 -6.02 37.68 2.90
C LEU A 7 -7.37 37.24 3.49
N ILE A 8 -7.38 36.79 4.76
CA ILE A 8 -8.61 36.34 5.42
C ILE A 8 -9.67 37.44 5.50
N LYS A 9 -9.25 38.71 5.66
CA LYS A 9 -10.18 39.87 5.71
C LYS A 9 -10.77 40.20 4.33
N GLU A 10 -10.05 39.92 3.26
CA GLU A 10 -10.48 40.19 1.88
C GLU A 10 -11.33 39.05 1.29
N LEU A 11 -11.22 37.82 1.83
CA LEU A 11 -11.98 36.66 1.39
C LEU A 11 -13.47 36.78 1.79
N THR A 12 -14.35 36.51 0.84
CA THR A 12 -15.77 36.28 1.13
C THR A 12 -15.98 34.95 1.85
N LEU A 13 -17.13 34.75 2.49
CA LEU A 13 -17.45 33.50 3.13
C LEU A 13 -17.43 32.31 2.16
N GLU A 14 -17.96 32.50 0.95
CA GLU A 14 -17.99 31.50 -0.10
C GLU A 14 -16.58 31.11 -0.56
N GLU A 15 -15.68 32.06 -0.69
CA GLU A 15 -14.28 31.82 -1.02
C GLU A 15 -13.53 31.11 0.11
N LYS A 16 -13.73 31.53 1.36
CA LYS A 16 -13.19 30.85 2.55
C LYS A 16 -13.57 29.39 2.55
N VAL A 17 -14.87 29.10 2.39
CA VAL A 17 -15.39 27.72 2.39
C VAL A 17 -14.86 26.93 1.18
N SER A 18 -14.65 27.57 0.01
CA SER A 18 -14.11 26.87 -1.15
C SER A 18 -12.68 26.36 -0.91
N ILE A 19 -11.82 27.14 -0.24
CA ILE A 19 -10.44 26.72 0.11
C ILE A 19 -10.42 25.46 1.00
N LEU A 20 -11.44 25.27 1.83
CA LEU A 20 -11.53 24.15 2.77
C LEU A 20 -11.90 22.81 2.10
N SER A 21 -12.01 22.77 0.77
CA SER A 21 -12.37 21.55 0.04
C SER A 21 -11.51 21.40 -1.20
N GLY A 22 -11.34 20.16 -1.63
CA GLY A 22 -10.65 19.89 -2.90
C GLY A 22 -11.38 20.44 -4.11
N SER A 23 -10.62 20.91 -5.11
CA SER A 23 -11.10 21.17 -6.47
C SER A 23 -11.19 19.87 -7.28
N ASP A 24 -10.30 18.95 -7.03
CA ASP A 24 -10.19 17.63 -7.64
C ASP A 24 -9.69 16.58 -6.62
N ALA A 25 -9.08 15.49 -7.09
CA ALA A 25 -8.62 14.42 -6.23
C ALA A 25 -7.41 14.81 -5.35
N TRP A 26 -6.60 15.80 -5.76
CA TRP A 26 -5.30 16.07 -5.15
C TRP A 26 -5.06 17.52 -4.78
N HIS A 27 -5.89 18.46 -5.22
CA HIS A 27 -5.67 19.86 -5.05
C HIS A 27 -6.79 20.53 -4.26
N THR A 28 -6.43 21.49 -3.38
CA THR A 28 -7.41 22.40 -2.79
C THR A 28 -7.98 23.36 -3.83
N THR A 29 -9.06 24.05 -3.51
CA THR A 29 -9.67 25.03 -4.41
C THR A 29 -8.91 26.37 -4.35
N PRO A 30 -8.47 26.95 -5.48
CA PRO A 30 -7.80 28.25 -5.50
C PRO A 30 -8.79 29.42 -5.38
N VAL A 31 -8.27 30.61 -5.06
CA VAL A 31 -9.01 31.88 -5.17
C VAL A 31 -8.19 32.83 -6.02
N GLU A 32 -8.44 32.82 -7.35
CA GLU A 32 -7.65 33.52 -8.34
C GLU A 32 -7.64 35.04 -8.11
N ARG A 33 -8.78 35.64 -7.71
CA ARG A 33 -8.93 37.07 -7.41
C ARG A 33 -7.90 37.60 -6.40
N LEU A 34 -7.49 36.75 -5.45
CA LEU A 34 -6.53 37.08 -4.40
C LEU A 34 -5.18 36.38 -4.60
N SER A 35 -4.97 35.79 -5.75
CA SER A 35 -3.76 34.97 -6.03
C SER A 35 -3.47 33.90 -4.97
N ILE A 36 -4.52 33.29 -4.41
CA ILE A 36 -4.40 32.16 -3.53
C ILE A 36 -4.34 30.89 -4.40
N PRO A 37 -3.20 30.20 -4.42
CA PRO A 37 -2.98 29.02 -5.26
C PRO A 37 -3.67 27.78 -4.72
N ARG A 38 -3.71 26.73 -5.53
CA ARG A 38 -4.02 25.37 -5.08
C ARG A 38 -2.85 24.83 -4.26
N VAL A 39 -3.15 24.08 -3.22
CA VAL A 39 -2.18 23.25 -2.48
C VAL A 39 -2.28 21.85 -3.04
N LYS A 40 -1.19 21.31 -3.59
CA LYS A 40 -1.13 19.96 -4.15
C LYS A 40 -0.70 18.95 -3.09
N MET A 41 -1.46 17.86 -2.99
CA MET A 41 -1.15 16.72 -2.14
C MET A 41 -0.75 15.54 -3.02
N THR A 42 0.13 14.67 -2.53
CA THR A 42 0.47 13.41 -3.18
C THR A 42 0.52 12.27 -2.18
N ASP A 43 -0.04 11.12 -2.56
CA ASP A 43 0.19 9.87 -1.84
C ASP A 43 1.65 9.43 -1.96
N GLY A 44 2.03 8.52 -1.08
CA GLY A 44 3.24 7.75 -1.15
C GLY A 44 4.14 7.89 0.06
N PRO A 45 3.83 7.20 1.19
CA PRO A 45 4.72 7.16 2.36
C PRO A 45 6.10 6.56 2.03
N ASN A 46 6.22 5.80 0.94
CA ASN A 46 7.44 5.13 0.50
C ASN A 46 7.86 5.52 -0.94
N GLY A 47 7.41 6.68 -1.43
CA GLY A 47 7.69 7.23 -2.75
C GLY A 47 6.56 8.14 -3.21
N ALA A 48 6.85 9.33 -3.72
CA ALA A 48 5.84 10.29 -4.13
C ALA A 48 5.13 9.82 -5.41
N ARG A 49 3.82 9.52 -5.33
CA ARG A 49 3.05 8.91 -6.42
C ARG A 49 2.69 9.90 -7.55
N GLY A 50 2.63 11.19 -7.25
CA GLY A 50 2.09 12.20 -8.16
C GLY A 50 0.56 12.10 -8.28
N ASP A 51 0.01 12.53 -9.40
CA ASP A 51 -1.45 12.59 -9.65
C ASP A 51 -2.15 11.21 -9.78
N GLY A 52 -1.45 10.12 -9.46
CA GLY A 52 -2.02 8.77 -9.43
C GLY A 52 -2.45 8.18 -10.78
N GLY A 53 -2.52 8.97 -11.81
CA GLY A 53 -2.76 8.58 -13.20
C GLY A 53 -1.61 9.00 -14.11
N SER A 54 -0.60 9.66 -13.55
CA SER A 54 0.55 10.13 -14.31
C SER A 54 1.41 8.93 -14.74
N LYS A 55 2.02 9.06 -15.92
CA LYS A 55 3.02 8.10 -16.41
C LYS A 55 4.40 8.39 -15.84
N VAL A 56 4.49 9.32 -14.91
CA VAL A 56 5.74 9.75 -14.30
C VAL A 56 6.13 8.75 -13.23
N SER A 57 7.33 8.23 -13.33
CA SER A 57 7.90 7.30 -12.35
C SER A 57 8.52 8.04 -11.17
N SER A 58 8.70 7.32 -10.07
CA SER A 58 9.26 7.84 -8.82
C SER A 58 10.20 6.84 -8.18
N ALA A 59 11.11 7.31 -7.35
CA ALA A 59 11.90 6.43 -6.49
C ALA A 59 10.98 5.68 -5.53
N CYS A 60 11.17 4.35 -5.43
CA CYS A 60 10.41 3.49 -4.53
C CYS A 60 11.30 2.98 -3.41
N TYR A 61 11.10 3.52 -2.21
CA TYR A 61 11.84 3.20 -1.00
C TYR A 61 11.28 1.95 -0.32
N PRO A 62 12.05 1.32 0.60
CA PRO A 62 11.54 0.25 1.46
C PRO A 62 10.26 0.69 2.21
N ASN A 63 9.40 -0.26 2.51
CA ASN A 63 8.14 0.01 3.22
C ASN A 63 8.36 0.38 4.71
N GLY A 64 7.27 0.74 5.40
CA GLY A 64 7.31 1.19 6.80
C GLY A 64 7.94 0.17 7.74
N SER A 65 7.53 -1.11 7.68
CA SER A 65 8.13 -2.17 8.50
C SER A 65 9.63 -2.35 8.25
N ALA A 66 10.06 -2.23 6.98
CA ALA A 66 11.48 -2.27 6.61
C ALA A 66 12.23 -1.07 7.18
N ILE A 67 11.73 0.14 6.96
CA ILE A 67 12.35 1.37 7.49
C ILE A 67 12.52 1.28 9.01
N ALA A 68 11.48 0.85 9.73
CA ALA A 68 11.53 0.71 11.18
C ALA A 68 12.53 -0.36 11.65
N SER A 69 12.77 -1.40 10.83
CA SER A 69 13.74 -2.46 11.14
C SER A 69 15.19 -1.98 11.17
N THR A 70 15.49 -0.83 10.58
CA THR A 70 16.85 -0.25 10.62
C THR A 70 17.22 0.27 12.00
N TRP A 71 16.26 0.73 12.79
CA TRP A 71 16.44 1.41 14.08
C TRP A 71 17.40 2.59 14.01
N ASP A 72 17.60 3.17 12.83
CA ASP A 72 18.56 4.24 12.55
C ASP A 72 17.84 5.53 12.15
N THR A 73 17.67 6.43 13.10
CA THR A 73 16.97 7.71 12.89
C THR A 73 17.74 8.67 11.97
N GLU A 74 19.07 8.60 11.87
CA GLU A 74 19.86 9.45 10.99
C GLU A 74 19.69 9.01 9.53
N LEU A 75 19.72 7.69 9.29
CA LEU A 75 19.43 7.12 7.97
C LEU A 75 18.00 7.45 7.52
N ILE A 76 17.03 7.37 8.44
CA ILE A 76 15.61 7.67 8.15
C ILE A 76 15.42 9.17 7.88
N GLU A 77 16.11 10.07 8.57
CA GLU A 77 16.05 11.50 8.24
C GLU A 77 16.62 11.77 6.84
N THR A 78 17.69 11.07 6.47
CA THR A 78 18.26 11.15 5.11
C THR A 78 17.29 10.64 4.06
N LEU A 79 16.60 9.52 4.32
CA LEU A 79 15.53 9.00 3.48
C LEU A 79 14.39 10.03 3.36
N GLY A 80 13.99 10.65 4.46
CA GLY A 80 12.98 11.71 4.47
C GLY A 80 13.36 12.91 3.58
N LYS A 81 14.65 13.32 3.59
CA LYS A 81 15.16 14.36 2.67
C LYS A 81 15.01 13.96 1.21
N SER A 82 15.31 12.72 0.88
CA SER A 82 15.17 12.20 -0.48
C SER A 82 13.70 12.16 -0.92
N LEU A 83 12.80 11.65 -0.08
CA LEU A 83 11.35 11.67 -0.31
C LEU A 83 10.79 13.09 -0.49
N GLY A 84 11.28 14.06 0.30
CA GLY A 84 10.88 15.45 0.15
C GLY A 84 11.28 16.06 -1.20
N ARG A 85 12.50 15.74 -1.69
CA ARG A 85 12.93 16.12 -3.05
C ARG A 85 12.05 15.46 -4.12
N GLU A 86 11.74 14.19 -3.93
CA GLU A 86 10.88 13.44 -4.85
C GLU A 86 9.46 14.02 -4.89
N ALA A 87 8.87 14.38 -3.74
CA ALA A 87 7.57 15.05 -3.68
C ALA A 87 7.59 16.42 -4.41
N LYS A 88 8.67 17.18 -4.27
CA LYS A 88 8.87 18.42 -5.04
C LYS A 88 8.96 18.19 -6.54
N SER A 89 9.56 17.10 -6.99
CA SER A 89 9.60 16.77 -8.43
C SER A 89 8.20 16.48 -9.00
N LYS A 90 7.23 16.16 -8.14
CA LYS A 90 5.82 16.01 -8.48
C LYS A 90 5.02 17.32 -8.30
N ASP A 91 5.70 18.45 -8.09
CA ASP A 91 5.10 19.75 -7.76
C ASP A 91 4.17 19.67 -6.53
N ALA A 92 4.39 18.72 -5.63
CA ALA A 92 3.56 18.52 -4.45
C ALA A 92 4.01 19.40 -3.29
N ASP A 93 3.03 20.00 -2.61
CA ASP A 93 3.20 20.79 -1.39
C ASP A 93 3.14 19.91 -0.14
N VAL A 94 2.34 18.83 -0.21
CA VAL A 94 2.07 17.94 0.91
C VAL A 94 2.30 16.49 0.50
N LEU A 95 3.13 15.78 1.24
CA LEU A 95 3.28 14.33 1.15
C LEU A 95 2.36 13.67 2.19
N LEU A 96 1.41 12.82 1.72
CA LEU A 96 0.48 12.09 2.58
C LEU A 96 1.18 10.86 3.20
N GLY A 97 2.02 11.15 4.15
CA GLY A 97 2.85 10.19 4.89
C GLY A 97 3.63 10.87 6.01
N PRO A 98 4.19 10.06 6.91
CA PRO A 98 4.16 8.60 6.98
C PRO A 98 2.86 8.03 7.55
N THR A 99 2.65 6.70 7.36
CA THR A 99 1.58 5.94 8.01
C THR A 99 2.08 5.38 9.32
N ILE A 100 1.47 5.80 10.45
CA ILE A 100 2.00 5.56 11.80
C ILE A 100 1.02 4.90 12.76
N ASN A 101 0.06 4.14 12.22
CA ASN A 101 -0.79 3.29 13.02
C ASN A 101 0.02 2.13 13.63
N ILE A 102 -0.47 1.57 14.73
CA ILE A 102 0.24 0.54 15.49
C ILE A 102 -0.01 -0.85 14.88
N HIS A 103 1.01 -1.71 14.83
CA HIS A 103 0.87 -3.14 14.50
C HIS A 103 0.14 -3.87 15.64
N ARG A 104 -1.18 -3.63 15.73
CA ARG A 104 -2.02 -4.18 16.79
C ARG A 104 -2.26 -5.69 16.64
N HIS A 105 -2.48 -6.14 15.41
CA HIS A 105 -2.76 -7.54 15.09
C HIS A 105 -2.01 -7.95 13.82
N PRO A 106 -1.31 -9.09 13.77
CA PRO A 106 -0.41 -9.43 12.65
C PRO A 106 -1.10 -9.66 11.30
N LEU A 107 -2.43 -9.70 11.25
CA LEU A 107 -3.20 -9.83 10.02
C LEU A 107 -3.57 -8.49 9.37
N GLY A 108 -3.28 -7.36 9.98
CA GLY A 108 -3.62 -6.04 9.44
C GLY A 108 -3.06 -5.82 8.04
N GLY A 109 -3.94 -5.49 7.08
CA GLY A 109 -3.61 -5.41 5.66
C GLY A 109 -2.63 -4.31 5.30
N ARG A 110 -2.59 -3.22 6.09
CA ARG A 110 -1.68 -2.07 5.90
C ARG A 110 -0.48 -2.08 6.86
N HIS A 111 -0.21 -3.16 7.58
CA HIS A 111 0.94 -3.22 8.47
C HIS A 111 2.27 -3.02 7.74
N PHE A 112 2.37 -3.45 6.48
CA PHE A 112 3.58 -3.25 5.68
C PHE A 112 4.00 -1.77 5.59
N GLU A 113 3.06 -0.82 5.53
CA GLU A 113 3.36 0.61 5.45
C GLU A 113 3.47 1.31 6.81
N CYS A 114 3.04 0.64 7.90
CA CYS A 114 3.21 1.12 9.27
C CYS A 114 4.57 0.70 9.83
N TYR A 115 4.99 1.31 10.93
CA TYR A 115 6.34 1.12 11.45
C TYR A 115 6.48 -0.04 12.43
N SER A 116 5.69 -0.05 13.53
CA SER A 116 5.96 -0.96 14.64
C SER A 116 4.72 -1.24 15.51
N GLU A 117 4.82 -2.29 16.34
CA GLU A 117 3.93 -2.52 17.48
C GLU A 117 4.30 -1.65 18.69
N ASP A 118 5.52 -1.07 18.70
CA ASP A 118 5.98 -0.19 19.75
C ASP A 118 5.72 1.28 19.41
N PRO A 119 4.97 2.02 20.24
CA PRO A 119 4.62 3.41 19.95
C PRO A 119 5.83 4.35 20.03
N PHE A 120 6.85 4.03 20.85
CA PHE A 120 8.04 4.87 20.93
C PHE A 120 8.92 4.73 19.69
N LEU A 121 9.18 3.49 19.24
CA LEU A 121 9.92 3.25 17.99
C LEU A 121 9.18 3.90 16.81
N THR A 122 7.85 3.70 16.72
CA THR A 122 7.03 4.35 15.70
C THR A 122 7.18 5.87 15.74
N GLY A 123 7.14 6.47 16.94
CA GLY A 123 7.30 7.91 17.13
C GLY A 123 8.70 8.41 16.74
N ALA A 124 9.77 7.72 17.16
CA ALA A 124 11.15 8.11 16.87
C ALA A 124 11.45 8.08 15.35
N VAL A 125 11.02 7.01 14.66
CA VAL A 125 11.11 6.88 13.20
C VAL A 125 10.31 7.99 12.51
N THR A 126 9.11 8.25 12.99
CA THR A 126 8.23 9.31 12.42
C THR A 126 8.87 10.69 12.56
N VAL A 127 9.46 11.02 13.73
CA VAL A 127 10.13 12.30 13.96
C VAL A 127 11.24 12.53 12.94
N ALA A 128 12.08 11.52 12.71
CA ALA A 128 13.17 11.59 11.74
C ALA A 128 12.65 11.77 10.30
N TYR A 129 11.66 10.98 9.91
CA TYR A 129 11.03 11.08 8.60
C TYR A 129 10.42 12.47 8.34
N VAL A 130 9.62 12.98 9.29
CA VAL A 130 8.97 14.30 9.19
C VAL A 130 10.00 15.42 9.06
N LYS A 131 11.07 15.40 9.89
CA LYS A 131 12.15 16.37 9.79
C LYS A 131 12.82 16.34 8.43
N GLY A 132 13.13 15.15 7.93
CA GLY A 132 13.73 14.97 6.62
C GLY A 132 12.86 15.56 5.50
N VAL A 133 11.59 15.15 5.41
CA VAL A 133 10.64 15.63 4.38
C VAL A 133 10.47 17.15 4.45
N GLN A 134 10.20 17.68 5.65
CA GLN A 134 9.92 19.11 5.83
C GLN A 134 11.15 20.01 5.64
N SER A 135 12.36 19.46 5.82
CA SER A 135 13.59 20.19 5.49
C SER A 135 13.70 20.57 4.00
N GLN A 136 12.92 19.90 3.15
CA GLN A 136 12.85 20.18 1.71
C GLN A 136 11.72 21.15 1.34
N GLY A 137 11.00 21.69 2.34
CA GLY A 137 9.86 22.59 2.11
C GLY A 137 8.64 21.87 1.53
N VAL A 138 8.42 20.62 1.92
CA VAL A 138 7.21 19.82 1.68
C VAL A 138 6.59 19.50 3.03
N ALA A 139 5.31 19.72 3.22
CA ALA A 139 4.64 19.38 4.48
C ALA A 139 4.42 17.86 4.57
N ALA A 140 4.79 17.25 5.68
CA ALA A 140 4.46 15.86 5.97
C ALA A 140 3.06 15.80 6.60
N CYS A 141 2.22 14.90 6.11
CA CYS A 141 0.87 14.65 6.61
C CYS A 141 0.80 13.26 7.26
N ILE A 142 1.00 13.21 8.58
CA ILE A 142 0.97 11.96 9.34
C ILE A 142 -0.42 11.36 9.37
N LYS A 143 -0.52 10.01 9.24
CA LYS A 143 -1.78 9.30 9.07
C LYS A 143 -1.79 7.91 9.71
N HIS A 144 -2.94 7.34 10.03
CA HIS A 144 -4.31 7.90 10.02
C HIS A 144 -4.73 8.15 11.48
N PHE A 145 -5.14 9.34 11.80
CA PHE A 145 -5.41 9.81 13.17
C PHE A 145 -6.87 9.54 13.55
N VAL A 146 -7.20 8.50 14.34
CA VAL A 146 -6.42 7.52 15.08
C VAL A 146 -7.18 6.18 15.17
N GLY A 147 -6.45 5.09 15.45
CA GLY A 147 -7.06 3.77 15.69
C GLY A 147 -7.55 3.07 14.42
N ASN A 148 -6.96 3.36 13.26
CA ASN A 148 -7.20 2.65 12.02
C ASN A 148 -6.17 1.50 11.88
N ASP A 149 -6.27 0.50 12.78
CA ASP A 149 -5.33 -0.62 12.89
C ASP A 149 -5.89 -1.91 12.23
N THR A 150 -7.01 -1.79 11.52
CA THR A 150 -7.69 -2.83 10.73
C THR A 150 -8.29 -2.23 9.48
N GLU A 151 -8.37 -3.03 8.42
CA GLU A 151 -9.05 -2.65 7.18
C GLU A 151 -10.51 -3.15 7.15
N PHE A 152 -10.86 -4.07 8.06
CA PHE A 152 -12.21 -4.62 8.14
C PHE A 152 -13.24 -3.54 8.50
N GLN A 153 -14.18 -3.30 7.58
CA GLN A 153 -15.24 -2.30 7.71
C GLN A 153 -14.74 -0.91 8.18
N ARG A 154 -13.55 -0.53 7.80
CA ARG A 154 -12.83 0.67 8.26
C ARG A 154 -13.63 1.98 8.13
N HIS A 155 -14.60 2.05 7.21
CA HIS A 155 -15.47 3.23 7.02
C HIS A 155 -16.60 3.36 8.05
N THR A 156 -16.85 2.32 8.85
CA THR A 156 -18.01 2.25 9.75
C THR A 156 -17.72 1.71 11.14
N VAL A 157 -16.62 0.95 11.28
CA VAL A 157 -16.22 0.34 12.56
C VAL A 157 -15.89 1.42 13.61
N SER A 158 -16.26 1.18 14.86
CA SER A 158 -15.81 1.95 16.01
C SER A 158 -14.64 1.26 16.70
N SER A 159 -13.47 1.90 16.72
CA SER A 159 -12.33 1.52 17.55
C SER A 159 -12.57 2.01 18.97
N ASN A 160 -12.92 1.09 19.88
CA ASN A 160 -13.26 1.43 21.28
C ASN A 160 -11.99 1.30 22.14
N ILE A 161 -11.35 2.44 22.40
CA ILE A 161 -10.06 2.52 23.05
C ILE A 161 -10.21 3.27 24.37
N LYS A 162 -9.80 2.63 25.48
CA LYS A 162 -9.81 3.28 26.81
C LYS A 162 -8.81 4.43 26.87
N PRO A 163 -9.05 5.50 27.66
CA PRO A 163 -8.22 6.70 27.67
C PRO A 163 -6.72 6.45 27.87
N ARG A 164 -6.36 5.54 28.79
CA ARG A 164 -4.95 5.21 29.04
C ARG A 164 -4.27 4.59 27.83
N ALA A 165 -4.89 3.56 27.24
CA ALA A 165 -4.36 2.90 26.04
C ALA A 165 -4.30 3.87 24.85
N LEU A 166 -5.33 4.70 24.69
CA LEU A 166 -5.36 5.72 23.66
C LEU A 166 -4.16 6.66 23.78
N ARG A 167 -3.85 7.17 24.99
CA ARG A 167 -2.75 8.12 25.22
C ARG A 167 -1.37 7.47 25.16
N GLU A 168 -1.18 6.30 25.77
CA GLU A 168 0.14 5.68 25.91
C GLU A 168 0.56 4.88 24.67
N ILE A 169 -0.38 4.41 23.85
CA ILE A 169 -0.09 3.57 22.69
C ILE A 169 -0.44 4.28 21.38
N TYR A 170 -1.71 4.63 21.16
CA TYR A 170 -2.19 5.03 19.83
C TYR A 170 -1.95 6.50 19.50
N LEU A 171 -1.95 7.39 20.47
CA LEU A 171 -1.66 8.82 20.30
C LEU A 171 -0.18 9.17 20.42
N LEU A 172 0.62 8.40 21.16
CA LEU A 172 2.03 8.72 21.42
C LEU A 172 2.86 8.98 20.14
N PRO A 173 2.80 8.17 19.08
CA PRO A 173 3.53 8.44 17.85
C PRO A 173 3.14 9.76 17.19
N PHE A 174 1.86 10.10 17.19
CA PHE A 174 1.34 11.36 16.66
C PHE A 174 1.78 12.56 17.51
N GLU A 175 1.74 12.44 18.83
CA GLU A 175 2.24 13.47 19.75
C GLU A 175 3.73 13.77 19.51
N MET A 176 4.55 12.73 19.39
CA MET A 176 5.96 12.87 19.07
C MET A 176 6.17 13.53 17.71
N ALA A 177 5.43 13.12 16.69
CA ALA A 177 5.49 13.70 15.36
C ALA A 177 5.15 15.20 15.33
N VAL A 178 4.14 15.61 16.10
CA VAL A 178 3.74 17.02 16.22
C VAL A 178 4.75 17.81 17.05
N LYS A 179 5.05 17.37 18.30
CA LYS A 179 5.84 18.14 19.24
C LYS A 179 7.35 18.11 18.96
N GLN A 180 7.88 17.00 18.44
CA GLN A 180 9.32 16.81 18.20
C GLN A 180 9.67 16.84 16.71
N GLY A 181 8.78 16.35 15.84
CA GLY A 181 8.93 16.35 14.39
C GLY A 181 8.47 17.64 13.73
N GLY A 182 7.54 18.36 14.34
CA GLY A 182 6.95 19.58 13.79
C GLY A 182 6.02 19.33 12.59
N ALA A 183 5.34 18.18 12.54
CA ALA A 183 4.43 17.83 11.45
C ALA A 183 3.40 18.94 11.16
N LEU A 184 3.15 19.23 9.88
CA LEU A 184 2.24 20.30 9.43
C LEU A 184 0.93 19.80 8.85
N GLY A 185 0.79 18.50 8.61
CA GLY A 185 -0.44 17.85 8.19
C GLY A 185 -0.78 16.67 9.10
N VAL A 186 -2.08 16.48 9.36
CA VAL A 186 -2.65 15.30 10.02
C VAL A 186 -3.84 14.84 9.20
N MET A 187 -3.89 13.56 8.84
CA MET A 187 -5.03 12.98 8.17
C MET A 187 -5.91 12.25 9.18
N SER A 188 -7.17 12.68 9.33
CA SER A 188 -8.15 12.00 10.18
C SER A 188 -8.55 10.65 9.57
N ALA A 189 -8.63 9.61 10.41
CA ALA A 189 -8.94 8.25 9.97
C ALA A 189 -10.40 8.07 9.52
N TYR A 190 -10.67 7.00 8.76
CA TYR A 190 -12.02 6.63 8.32
C TYR A 190 -12.94 6.20 9.46
N ASN A 191 -12.39 5.46 10.43
CA ASN A 191 -13.13 4.81 11.49
C ASN A 191 -13.69 5.80 12.52
N GLN A 192 -14.57 5.29 13.34
CA GLN A 192 -14.97 5.97 14.56
C GLN A 192 -13.97 5.67 15.68
N LEU A 193 -13.78 6.62 16.57
CA LEU A 193 -13.13 6.46 17.87
C LEU A 193 -14.20 6.59 18.94
N ASN A 194 -14.46 5.51 19.69
CA ASN A 194 -15.48 5.50 20.73
C ASN A 194 -16.85 6.02 20.24
N ASN A 195 -17.30 5.53 19.07
CA ASN A 195 -18.54 5.85 18.38
C ASN A 195 -18.66 7.27 17.79
N ILE A 196 -17.57 8.01 17.68
CA ILE A 196 -17.52 9.32 17.00
C ILE A 196 -16.53 9.22 15.85
N TYR A 197 -16.94 9.58 14.63
CA TYR A 197 -16.02 9.59 13.47
C TYR A 197 -14.81 10.48 13.75
N CYS A 198 -13.61 9.99 13.43
CA CYS A 198 -12.38 10.73 13.69
C CYS A 198 -12.38 12.13 13.08
N SER A 199 -13.00 12.29 11.89
CA SER A 199 -13.13 13.59 11.21
C SER A 199 -14.06 14.60 11.92
N SER A 200 -14.90 14.17 12.88
CA SER A 200 -15.82 15.02 13.61
C SER A 200 -15.62 14.96 15.13
N ASN A 201 -14.51 14.40 15.59
CA ASN A 201 -14.23 14.20 17.00
C ASN A 201 -13.52 15.41 17.61
N GLU A 202 -14.31 16.27 18.27
CA GLU A 202 -13.84 17.51 18.92
C GLU A 202 -12.76 17.24 19.97
N GLU A 203 -12.95 16.21 20.82
CA GLU A 203 -11.96 15.84 21.84
C GLU A 203 -10.61 15.50 21.19
N LEU A 204 -10.65 14.75 20.08
CA LEU A 204 -9.46 14.31 19.38
C LEU A 204 -8.77 15.45 18.61
N LEU A 205 -9.53 16.19 17.79
CA LEU A 205 -8.95 17.14 16.84
C LEU A 205 -8.74 18.55 17.42
N ILE A 206 -9.62 18.98 18.35
CA ILE A 206 -9.50 20.29 18.98
C ILE A 206 -8.74 20.17 20.30
N ASN A 207 -9.32 19.49 21.30
CA ASN A 207 -8.79 19.52 22.65
C ASN A 207 -7.38 18.90 22.72
N ILE A 208 -7.19 17.71 22.13
CA ILE A 208 -5.90 17.01 22.20
C ILE A 208 -4.93 17.57 21.15
N LEU A 209 -5.29 17.50 19.85
CA LEU A 209 -4.35 17.82 18.78
C LEU A 209 -4.03 19.31 18.72
N LYS A 210 -5.06 20.18 18.59
CA LYS A 210 -4.86 21.61 18.34
C LYS A 210 -4.51 22.39 19.59
N GLU A 211 -5.17 22.10 20.72
CA GLU A 211 -4.99 22.85 21.98
C GLU A 211 -3.87 22.27 22.84
N GLU A 212 -3.98 21.00 23.29
CA GLU A 212 -3.00 20.40 24.21
C GLU A 212 -1.61 20.25 23.56
N TRP A 213 -1.55 19.83 22.28
CA TRP A 213 -0.28 19.67 21.58
C TRP A 213 0.18 20.92 20.84
N ASN A 214 -0.63 21.98 20.79
CA ASN A 214 -0.37 23.23 20.06
C ASN A 214 -0.06 22.99 18.59
N PHE A 215 -0.81 22.11 17.92
CA PHE A 215 -0.60 21.75 16.53
C PHE A 215 -0.84 22.95 15.60
N PRO A 216 0.21 23.45 14.88
CA PRO A 216 0.09 24.65 14.05
C PRO A 216 -0.46 24.38 12.64
N GLY A 217 -0.44 23.12 12.21
CA GLY A 217 -0.82 22.69 10.87
C GLY A 217 -2.31 22.51 10.67
N TYR A 218 -2.68 21.76 9.65
CA TYR A 218 -4.07 21.51 9.26
C TYR A 218 -4.44 20.03 9.36
N VAL A 219 -5.74 19.77 9.55
CA VAL A 219 -6.31 18.42 9.54
C VAL A 219 -7.06 18.21 8.22
N VAL A 220 -6.62 17.25 7.44
CA VAL A 220 -7.32 16.80 6.23
C VAL A 220 -8.10 15.51 6.50
N SER A 221 -9.27 15.35 5.90
CA SER A 221 -9.97 14.07 5.93
C SER A 221 -9.25 13.03 5.09
N ASP A 222 -9.26 11.77 5.50
CA ASP A 222 -9.02 10.69 4.54
C ASP A 222 -10.03 10.77 3.38
N TRP A 223 -9.73 10.16 2.23
CA TRP A 223 -10.44 10.38 0.96
C TRP A 223 -11.89 9.93 1.01
N GLY A 224 -12.79 10.89 1.33
CA GLY A 224 -14.22 10.67 1.52
C GLY A 224 -14.66 10.42 2.96
N ALA A 225 -13.77 10.60 3.95
CA ALA A 225 -14.09 10.45 5.37
C ALA A 225 -14.86 11.64 5.98
N ALA A 226 -15.01 12.74 5.26
CA ALA A 226 -15.84 13.87 5.69
C ALA A 226 -17.33 13.59 5.41
N LEU A 227 -18.03 12.97 6.36
CA LEU A 227 -19.42 12.50 6.17
C LEU A 227 -20.49 13.48 6.63
N GLN A 228 -20.14 14.46 7.48
CA GLN A 228 -21.06 15.34 8.18
C GLN A 228 -20.65 16.81 7.99
N THR A 229 -21.62 17.72 7.76
CA THR A 229 -21.30 19.13 7.47
C THR A 229 -20.91 19.89 8.73
N ILE A 230 -21.79 19.94 9.71
CA ILE A 230 -21.66 20.77 10.91
C ILE A 230 -20.69 20.13 11.90
N GLU A 231 -20.84 18.83 12.12
CA GLU A 231 -20.05 18.06 13.07
C GLU A 231 -18.56 18.05 12.66
N ASN A 232 -18.25 17.86 11.38
CA ASN A 232 -16.87 17.95 10.89
C ASN A 232 -16.29 19.37 11.05
N ALA A 233 -17.11 20.40 10.75
CA ALA A 233 -16.66 21.78 10.87
C ALA A 233 -16.39 22.17 12.35
N ASN A 234 -17.29 21.83 13.25
CA ASN A 234 -17.13 22.11 14.67
C ASN A 234 -16.18 21.13 15.38
N GLY A 235 -16.04 19.89 14.88
CA GLY A 235 -15.20 18.85 15.43
C GLY A 235 -13.70 18.98 15.09
N GLY A 236 -13.31 19.98 14.28
CA GLY A 236 -11.89 20.31 14.09
C GLY A 236 -11.27 19.92 12.75
N LEU A 237 -12.01 19.30 11.82
CA LEU A 237 -11.54 19.06 10.45
C LEU A 237 -11.29 20.38 9.72
N ASP A 238 -10.19 20.51 8.96
CA ASP A 238 -9.84 21.75 8.25
C ASP A 238 -10.01 21.65 6.73
N CYS A 239 -9.85 20.45 6.16
CA CYS A 239 -9.94 20.25 4.72
C CYS A 239 -10.72 18.97 4.38
N GLU A 240 -11.77 19.11 3.55
CA GLU A 240 -12.51 17.97 2.99
C GLU A 240 -11.85 17.48 1.69
N MET A 241 -11.40 16.23 1.64
CA MET A 241 -10.86 15.59 0.44
C MET A 241 -11.62 14.29 0.12
N PRO A 242 -11.67 13.84 -1.15
CA PRO A 242 -11.26 14.56 -2.36
C PRO A 242 -12.32 15.55 -2.83
N GLY A 243 -11.91 16.48 -3.70
CA GLY A 243 -12.84 17.35 -4.41
C GLY A 243 -13.60 16.67 -5.57
N PRO A 244 -14.64 17.34 -6.09
CA PRO A 244 -15.25 18.55 -5.53
C PRO A 244 -16.00 18.31 -4.22
N ALA A 245 -16.18 19.36 -3.43
CA ALA A 245 -16.86 19.29 -2.14
C ALA A 245 -18.21 18.55 -2.22
N LYS A 246 -18.42 17.61 -1.32
CA LYS A 246 -19.68 16.84 -1.21
C LYS A 246 -20.47 17.20 0.03
N THR A 247 -19.76 17.31 1.13
CA THR A 247 -20.33 17.54 2.46
C THR A 247 -20.33 19.02 2.78
N TRP A 248 -19.27 19.74 2.44
CA TRP A 248 -19.13 21.16 2.67
C TRP A 248 -19.64 22.02 1.49
N GLY A 249 -18.85 22.93 0.94
CA GLY A 249 -19.29 23.83 -0.13
C GLY A 249 -20.53 24.63 0.27
N LYS A 250 -21.58 24.58 -0.52
CA LYS A 250 -22.83 25.32 -0.26
C LYS A 250 -23.51 24.97 1.08
N ASN A 251 -23.36 23.73 1.53
CA ASN A 251 -23.93 23.27 2.80
C ASN A 251 -23.24 23.96 3.99
N LEU A 252 -21.92 24.08 3.96
CA LEU A 252 -21.16 24.74 5.01
C LEU A 252 -21.40 26.25 5.01
N VAL A 253 -21.47 26.91 3.83
CA VAL A 253 -21.87 28.31 3.72
C VAL A 253 -23.24 28.53 4.38
N LYS A 254 -24.21 27.65 4.09
CA LYS A 254 -25.55 27.72 4.72
C LYS A 254 -25.45 27.52 6.23
N ALA A 255 -24.66 26.57 6.72
CA ALA A 255 -24.50 26.32 8.14
C ALA A 255 -23.92 27.53 8.91
N VAL A 256 -23.00 28.30 8.27
CA VAL A 256 -22.48 29.53 8.85
C VAL A 256 -23.56 30.63 8.86
N LYS A 257 -24.30 30.81 7.77
CA LYS A 257 -25.39 31.80 7.68
C LYS A 257 -26.53 31.49 8.68
N ASP A 258 -26.75 30.23 8.96
CA ASP A 258 -27.72 29.75 9.97
C ASP A 258 -27.15 29.79 11.42
N ASN A 259 -25.96 30.32 11.64
CA ASN A 259 -25.24 30.36 12.95
C ASN A 259 -25.00 28.99 13.60
N LYS A 260 -24.97 27.91 12.82
CA LYS A 260 -24.62 26.55 13.29
C LYS A 260 -23.13 26.29 13.34
N VAL A 261 -22.35 27.05 12.55
CA VAL A 261 -20.89 27.09 12.53
C VAL A 261 -20.47 28.56 12.61
N LYS A 262 -19.51 28.87 13.48
CA LYS A 262 -19.03 30.25 13.65
C LYS A 262 -18.10 30.62 12.48
N GLU A 263 -18.17 31.85 11.95
CA GLU A 263 -17.23 32.31 10.92
C GLU A 263 -15.78 32.31 11.44
N ALA A 264 -15.56 32.55 12.72
CA ALA A 264 -14.23 32.42 13.34
C ALA A 264 -13.63 31.02 13.18
N THR A 265 -14.45 29.98 13.25
CA THR A 265 -14.05 28.59 13.00
C THR A 265 -13.59 28.41 11.53
N ILE A 266 -14.28 29.02 10.59
CA ILE A 266 -13.88 29.00 9.17
C ILE A 266 -12.57 29.74 8.97
N ASN A 267 -12.40 30.92 9.60
CA ASN A 267 -11.17 31.69 9.53
C ASN A 267 -9.95 30.92 10.06
N ASP A 268 -10.07 30.21 11.20
CA ASP A 268 -8.99 29.36 11.73
C ASP A 268 -8.56 28.29 10.71
N LYS A 269 -9.54 27.58 10.11
CA LYS A 269 -9.25 26.53 9.12
C LYS A 269 -8.53 27.07 7.90
N VAL A 270 -9.00 28.20 7.34
CA VAL A 270 -8.34 28.87 6.22
C VAL A 270 -6.93 29.30 6.60
N THR A 271 -6.73 29.85 7.81
CA THR A 271 -5.41 30.24 8.32
C THR A 271 -4.45 29.04 8.30
N ARG A 272 -4.89 27.87 8.73
CA ARG A 272 -4.07 26.65 8.81
C ARG A 272 -3.63 26.17 7.42
N ILE A 273 -4.52 26.16 6.45
CA ILE A 273 -4.20 25.79 5.05
C ILE A 273 -3.25 26.81 4.43
N LEU A 274 -3.50 28.11 4.62
CA LEU A 274 -2.62 29.17 4.08
C LEU A 274 -1.22 29.15 4.72
N ARG A 275 -1.08 28.78 6.00
CA ARG A 275 0.23 28.58 6.63
C ARG A 275 1.02 27.44 6.00
N VAL A 276 0.36 26.35 5.62
CA VAL A 276 1.03 25.28 4.87
C VAL A 276 1.46 25.77 3.49
N ALA A 277 0.59 26.48 2.77
CA ALA A 277 0.94 27.06 1.47
C ALA A 277 2.10 28.09 1.58
N GLU A 278 2.19 28.82 2.69
CA GLU A 278 3.31 29.72 2.98
C GLU A 278 4.61 28.95 3.28
N PHE A 279 4.55 27.92 4.15
CA PHE A 279 5.69 27.08 4.49
C PHE A 279 6.30 26.39 3.26
N THR A 280 5.47 25.88 2.34
CA THR A 280 5.92 25.19 1.12
C THR A 280 6.41 26.16 0.05
N GLY A 281 6.19 27.46 0.23
CA GLY A 281 6.53 28.52 -0.74
C GLY A 281 5.49 28.68 -1.85
N ARG A 282 4.36 27.95 -1.79
CA ARG A 282 3.30 27.99 -2.80
C ARG A 282 2.61 29.36 -2.87
N LEU A 283 2.45 30.06 -1.74
CA LEU A 283 1.92 31.44 -1.72
C LEU A 283 2.83 32.46 -2.40
N GLN A 284 4.13 32.20 -2.47
CA GLN A 284 5.11 33.07 -3.12
C GLN A 284 5.30 32.69 -4.60
N ASN A 285 5.13 31.41 -4.93
CA ASN A 285 5.31 30.83 -6.25
C ASN A 285 4.06 30.02 -6.64
N PRO A 286 2.97 30.67 -7.04
CA PRO A 286 1.67 30.03 -7.27
C PRO A 286 1.60 29.20 -8.55
N GLU A 287 2.60 29.32 -9.43
CA GLU A 287 2.62 28.62 -10.72
C GLU A 287 2.83 27.12 -10.52
N GLU A 288 1.97 26.34 -11.18
CA GLU A 288 2.09 24.88 -11.21
C GLU A 288 3.14 24.45 -12.22
N LYS A 289 3.90 23.40 -11.86
CA LYS A 289 4.91 22.80 -12.71
C LYS A 289 4.48 21.39 -13.13
N PRO A 290 4.91 20.93 -14.31
CA PRO A 290 4.70 19.55 -14.68
C PRO A 290 5.45 18.62 -13.72
N GLU A 291 4.88 17.43 -13.48
CA GLU A 291 5.57 16.37 -12.74
C GLU A 291 6.78 15.87 -13.51
N GLU A 292 7.87 15.65 -12.80
CA GLU A 292 9.14 15.16 -13.34
C GLU A 292 9.49 13.78 -12.77
N SER A 293 10.24 13.02 -13.56
CA SER A 293 10.78 11.71 -13.19
C SER A 293 12.30 11.83 -13.01
N ASN A 294 12.75 11.84 -11.75
CA ASN A 294 14.15 12.10 -11.40
C ASN A 294 14.80 10.83 -10.82
N ASP A 295 15.40 10.02 -11.68
CA ASP A 295 16.10 8.79 -11.30
C ASP A 295 17.55 9.07 -10.89
N LEU A 296 17.73 9.54 -9.65
CA LEU A 296 19.03 9.97 -9.13
C LEU A 296 19.87 8.80 -8.63
N LYS A 297 21.18 8.83 -8.92
CA LYS A 297 22.11 7.79 -8.44
C LYS A 297 22.18 7.72 -6.92
N GLU A 298 22.18 8.86 -6.26
CA GLU A 298 22.21 8.96 -4.80
C GLU A 298 20.98 8.31 -4.15
N ASP A 299 19.81 8.44 -4.76
CA ASP A 299 18.58 7.82 -4.25
C ASP A 299 18.61 6.29 -4.45
N ARG A 300 19.17 5.81 -5.56
CA ARG A 300 19.38 4.36 -5.78
C ARG A 300 20.29 3.75 -4.71
N GLU A 301 21.44 4.40 -4.42
CA GLU A 301 22.37 3.93 -3.38
C GLU A 301 21.73 3.99 -1.98
N LEU A 302 20.99 5.05 -1.68
CA LEU A 302 20.25 5.18 -0.41
C LEU A 302 19.19 4.08 -0.26
N ILE A 303 18.39 3.83 -1.30
CA ILE A 303 17.36 2.77 -1.30
C ILE A 303 18.01 1.41 -1.06
N LYS A 304 19.11 1.12 -1.77
CA LYS A 304 19.87 -0.13 -1.61
C LYS A 304 20.40 -0.29 -0.19
N GLN A 305 20.95 0.79 0.39
CA GLN A 305 21.44 0.80 1.78
C GLN A 305 20.30 0.53 2.76
N VAL A 306 19.22 1.32 2.73
CA VAL A 306 18.08 1.16 3.64
C VAL A 306 17.48 -0.24 3.50
N ALA A 307 17.38 -0.77 2.27
CA ALA A 307 16.90 -2.12 2.03
C ALA A 307 17.80 -3.18 2.69
N ALA A 308 19.12 -3.07 2.55
CA ALA A 308 20.06 -4.00 3.17
C ALA A 308 20.04 -3.90 4.71
N ASP A 309 20.08 -2.68 5.26
CA ASP A 309 20.10 -2.44 6.70
C ASP A 309 18.77 -2.84 7.38
N SER A 310 17.68 -2.91 6.62
CA SER A 310 16.36 -3.35 7.11
C SER A 310 16.19 -4.86 7.18
N MET A 311 17.02 -5.64 6.47
CA MET A 311 16.90 -7.10 6.43
C MET A 311 17.29 -7.72 7.77
N VAL A 312 16.43 -8.61 8.28
CA VAL A 312 16.59 -9.21 9.61
C VAL A 312 16.99 -10.68 9.48
N LEU A 313 18.19 -11.02 9.93
CA LEU A 313 18.65 -12.41 10.00
C LEU A 313 17.97 -13.10 11.19
N LEU A 314 16.98 -13.97 10.89
CA LEU A 314 16.17 -14.66 11.92
C LEU A 314 16.80 -15.95 12.41
N LYS A 315 17.51 -16.65 11.54
CA LYS A 315 18.22 -17.90 11.87
C LYS A 315 19.43 -18.05 10.95
N ASN A 316 20.55 -18.56 11.49
CA ASN A 316 21.72 -18.90 10.68
C ASN A 316 22.58 -19.96 11.37
N ASP A 317 22.45 -21.20 10.91
CA ASP A 317 23.24 -22.33 11.38
C ASP A 317 24.43 -22.58 10.41
N GLY A 318 25.18 -21.53 10.08
CA GLY A 318 26.40 -21.57 9.28
C GLY A 318 26.21 -21.64 7.75
N VAL A 319 25.03 -21.24 7.22
CA VAL A 319 24.79 -21.15 5.78
C VAL A 319 25.24 -19.81 5.21
N LEU A 320 24.97 -18.74 5.93
CA LEU A 320 25.31 -17.37 5.51
C LEU A 320 26.51 -16.82 6.28
N PRO A 321 27.35 -15.94 5.70
CA PRO A 321 27.32 -15.53 4.28
C PRO A 321 27.82 -16.63 3.36
N PHE A 322 27.30 -16.68 2.13
CA PHE A 322 27.81 -17.61 1.12
C PHE A 322 29.25 -17.28 0.72
N ASN A 323 30.09 -18.30 0.64
CA ASN A 323 31.46 -18.16 0.16
C ASN A 323 31.52 -18.37 -1.35
N LYS A 324 31.80 -17.30 -2.11
CA LYS A 324 31.90 -17.33 -3.58
C LYS A 324 32.95 -18.34 -4.12
N SER A 325 33.96 -18.68 -3.31
CA SER A 325 35.00 -19.66 -3.72
C SER A 325 34.55 -21.12 -3.57
N GLU A 326 33.53 -21.38 -2.76
CA GLU A 326 33.06 -22.72 -2.46
C GLU A 326 31.80 -23.10 -3.24
N ILE A 327 31.05 -22.12 -3.75
CA ILE A 327 29.80 -22.29 -4.50
C ILE A 327 30.08 -22.05 -5.99
N LYS A 328 29.70 -22.99 -6.85
CA LYS A 328 29.77 -22.86 -8.33
C LYS A 328 28.38 -22.75 -8.96
N THR A 329 27.39 -23.34 -8.33
CA THR A 329 26.01 -23.40 -8.81
C THR A 329 25.04 -22.95 -7.71
N LEU A 330 24.12 -22.06 -8.07
CA LEU A 330 23.11 -21.50 -7.17
C LEU A 330 21.72 -21.69 -7.77
N ALA A 331 20.81 -22.32 -7.07
CA ALA A 331 19.40 -22.27 -7.42
C ALA A 331 18.72 -21.07 -6.74
N VAL A 332 17.92 -20.34 -7.50
CA VAL A 332 17.02 -19.30 -7.00
C VAL A 332 15.60 -19.79 -7.20
N ILE A 333 14.88 -20.07 -6.11
CA ILE A 333 13.59 -20.77 -6.13
C ILE A 333 12.51 -19.85 -5.56
N GLY A 334 11.32 -19.89 -6.15
CA GLY A 334 10.12 -19.19 -5.66
C GLY A 334 9.54 -18.18 -6.64
N SER A 335 8.23 -17.96 -6.55
CA SER A 335 7.53 -16.96 -7.36
C SER A 335 8.08 -15.55 -7.11
N ASN A 336 8.37 -15.21 -5.83
CA ASN A 336 8.95 -13.92 -5.44
C ASN A 336 10.43 -13.76 -5.88
N ALA A 337 11.12 -14.83 -6.28
CA ALA A 337 12.46 -14.73 -6.82
C ALA A 337 12.49 -13.94 -8.14
N LYS A 338 11.57 -14.24 -9.05
CA LYS A 338 11.47 -13.60 -10.37
C LYS A 338 10.65 -12.31 -10.36
N LYS A 339 9.63 -12.24 -9.49
CA LYS A 339 8.80 -11.05 -9.27
C LYS A 339 8.74 -10.74 -7.77
N GLY A 340 9.87 -10.30 -7.22
CA GLY A 340 9.97 -9.91 -5.82
C GLY A 340 8.99 -8.78 -5.51
N GLN A 341 8.27 -8.94 -4.39
CA GLN A 341 7.36 -7.90 -3.93
C GLN A 341 8.18 -6.78 -3.28
N PHE A 342 8.13 -5.60 -3.87
CA PHE A 342 8.92 -4.45 -3.45
C PHE A 342 8.11 -3.45 -2.61
N ILE A 343 6.78 -3.46 -2.72
CA ILE A 343 5.83 -2.62 -1.97
C ILE A 343 4.48 -3.33 -1.87
N GLY A 344 3.67 -3.04 -0.85
CA GLY A 344 2.30 -3.56 -0.73
C GLY A 344 1.29 -2.84 -1.64
N GLY A 345 0.03 -3.29 -1.61
CA GLY A 345 -1.05 -2.75 -2.43
C GLY A 345 -1.76 -1.54 -1.80
N GLY A 346 -2.50 -0.80 -2.62
CA GLY A 346 -3.32 0.32 -2.16
C GLY A 346 -2.75 1.69 -2.49
N SER A 347 -3.09 2.70 -1.68
CA SER A 347 -2.66 4.09 -1.86
C SER A 347 -1.15 4.28 -1.70
N ALA A 348 -0.47 3.38 -0.98
CA ALA A 348 0.97 3.38 -0.83
C ALA A 348 1.74 2.99 -2.11
N THR A 349 1.07 2.45 -3.14
CA THR A 349 1.73 2.03 -4.38
C THR A 349 2.36 3.19 -5.13
N VAL A 350 3.53 2.92 -5.72
CA VAL A 350 4.32 3.85 -6.53
C VAL A 350 4.59 3.21 -7.89
N ASN A 351 4.72 4.02 -8.93
CA ASN A 351 5.26 3.57 -10.21
C ASN A 351 6.79 3.76 -10.17
N PRO A 352 7.61 2.70 -9.90
CA PRO A 352 9.04 2.87 -9.72
C PRO A 352 9.76 3.16 -11.04
N HIS A 353 10.94 3.79 -10.97
CA HIS A 353 11.78 3.99 -12.13
C HIS A 353 12.19 2.66 -12.78
N TYR A 354 12.48 1.67 -11.94
CA TYR A 354 12.80 0.29 -12.28
C TYR A 354 12.66 -0.56 -11.00
N ILE A 355 12.76 -1.87 -11.16
CA ILE A 355 12.83 -2.81 -10.04
C ILE A 355 13.94 -3.81 -10.34
N VAL A 356 14.89 -3.97 -9.42
CA VAL A 356 15.83 -5.07 -9.46
C VAL A 356 15.27 -6.22 -8.62
N HIS A 357 14.76 -7.23 -9.29
CA HIS A 357 14.22 -8.42 -8.64
C HIS A 357 15.32 -9.34 -8.06
N PRO A 358 15.04 -10.20 -7.06
CA PRO A 358 16.04 -11.09 -6.47
C PRO A 358 16.84 -11.90 -7.47
N LEU A 359 16.17 -12.59 -8.40
CA LEU A 359 16.85 -13.38 -9.45
C LEU A 359 17.76 -12.50 -10.29
N GLU A 360 17.26 -11.39 -10.78
CA GLU A 360 18.01 -10.44 -11.61
C GLU A 360 19.24 -9.89 -10.87
N GLY A 361 19.07 -9.46 -9.61
CA GLY A 361 20.18 -8.95 -8.80
C GLY A 361 21.26 -10.00 -8.57
N LEU A 362 20.89 -11.26 -8.31
CA LEU A 362 21.83 -12.36 -8.17
C LEU A 362 22.52 -12.69 -9.49
N GLU A 363 21.79 -12.78 -10.61
CA GLU A 363 22.38 -13.04 -11.93
C GLU A 363 23.38 -11.95 -12.34
N GLN A 364 23.04 -10.68 -12.16
CA GLN A 364 23.91 -9.55 -12.53
C GLN A 364 25.21 -9.51 -11.72
N ASN A 365 25.14 -9.75 -10.41
CA ASN A 365 26.29 -9.67 -9.52
C ASN A 365 27.17 -10.94 -9.50
N LEU A 366 26.65 -12.08 -9.96
CA LEU A 366 27.34 -13.38 -9.92
C LEU A 366 27.79 -13.91 -11.27
N LYS A 367 27.41 -13.27 -12.38
CA LYS A 367 27.60 -13.76 -13.77
C LYS A 367 29.00 -14.22 -14.14
N GLU A 368 30.04 -13.69 -13.48
CA GLU A 368 31.45 -14.03 -13.79
C GLU A 368 31.98 -15.20 -12.96
N ASN A 369 31.29 -15.55 -11.85
CA ASN A 369 31.84 -16.47 -10.88
C ASN A 369 30.96 -17.71 -10.64
N LEU A 370 29.67 -17.68 -11.03
CA LEU A 370 28.71 -18.64 -10.56
C LEU A 370 27.56 -18.84 -11.57
N THR A 371 27.12 -20.09 -11.73
CA THR A 371 25.94 -20.39 -12.55
C THR A 371 24.68 -20.29 -11.71
N VAL A 372 23.79 -19.34 -12.06
CA VAL A 372 22.48 -19.18 -11.43
C VAL A 372 21.41 -19.91 -12.25
N LYS A 373 20.59 -20.73 -11.58
CA LYS A 373 19.45 -21.45 -12.18
C LYS A 373 18.17 -21.07 -11.44
N TYR A 374 17.03 -21.08 -12.12
CA TYR A 374 15.74 -20.67 -11.56
C TYR A 374 14.70 -21.79 -11.62
N ALA A 375 13.88 -21.91 -10.57
CA ALA A 375 12.64 -22.67 -10.57
C ALA A 375 11.53 -21.89 -9.83
N LYS A 376 10.30 -21.91 -10.36
CA LYS A 376 9.17 -21.18 -9.78
C LYS A 376 8.68 -21.76 -8.45
N GLY A 377 8.68 -23.09 -8.33
CA GLY A 377 8.26 -23.81 -7.15
C GLY A 377 6.75 -23.95 -6.96
N CYS A 378 6.00 -22.85 -6.86
CA CYS A 378 4.55 -22.89 -6.77
C CYS A 378 3.92 -21.55 -7.15
N HIS A 379 2.59 -21.52 -7.28
CA HIS A 379 1.79 -20.31 -7.44
C HIS A 379 1.44 -19.70 -6.09
N ILE A 380 1.31 -18.35 -6.05
CA ILE A 380 0.93 -17.58 -4.86
C ILE A 380 -0.26 -16.65 -5.09
N HIS A 381 -1.05 -16.90 -6.12
CA HIS A 381 -2.10 -16.00 -6.58
C HIS A 381 -3.32 -15.97 -5.65
N LYS A 382 -3.68 -14.79 -5.13
CA LYS A 382 -5.00 -14.54 -4.53
C LYS A 382 -6.03 -14.35 -5.64
N TYR A 383 -5.70 -13.48 -6.59
CA TYR A 383 -6.40 -13.31 -7.86
C TYR A 383 -5.52 -13.82 -8.98
N LEU A 384 -6.10 -14.49 -9.97
CA LEU A 384 -5.31 -14.98 -11.11
C LEU A 384 -4.66 -13.80 -11.84
N PRO A 385 -3.48 -14.00 -12.44
CA PRO A 385 -2.81 -12.96 -13.20
C PRO A 385 -3.76 -12.35 -14.22
N ALA A 386 -3.84 -11.01 -14.26
CA ALA A 386 -4.63 -10.33 -15.27
C ALA A 386 -4.19 -10.79 -16.66
N LEU A 387 -5.14 -10.98 -17.56
CA LEU A 387 -4.87 -11.47 -18.89
C LEU A 387 -3.82 -10.59 -19.59
N GLU A 388 -2.70 -11.21 -19.96
CA GLU A 388 -1.53 -10.52 -20.51
C GLU A 388 -1.80 -9.92 -21.88
N PRO A 389 -1.34 -8.68 -22.15
CA PRO A 389 -1.55 -8.03 -23.45
C PRO A 389 -1.01 -8.81 -24.64
N GLU A 390 0.05 -9.61 -24.44
CA GLU A 390 0.72 -10.41 -25.46
C GLU A 390 -0.13 -11.60 -25.94
N LEU A 391 -1.12 -12.00 -25.16
CA LEU A 391 -2.01 -13.11 -25.46
C LEU A 391 -3.27 -12.68 -26.21
N ILE A 392 -3.55 -11.37 -26.25
CA ILE A 392 -4.81 -10.83 -26.74
C ILE A 392 -4.64 -9.73 -27.79
N ASN A 393 -5.50 -9.74 -28.78
CA ASN A 393 -5.56 -8.72 -29.80
C ASN A 393 -6.97 -8.15 -29.94
N CYS A 394 -7.06 -6.85 -30.19
CA CYS A 394 -8.32 -6.17 -30.52
C CYS A 394 -8.88 -6.72 -31.85
N PRO A 395 -10.11 -7.26 -31.90
CA PRO A 395 -10.67 -7.88 -33.08
C PRO A 395 -10.83 -6.92 -34.29
N LYS A 396 -10.96 -5.60 -34.03
CA LYS A 396 -11.11 -4.58 -35.07
C LYS A 396 -9.79 -4.06 -35.64
N THR A 397 -8.77 -3.96 -34.81
CA THR A 397 -7.51 -3.26 -35.19
C THR A 397 -6.28 -4.13 -35.25
N GLY A 398 -6.35 -5.35 -34.71
CA GLY A 398 -5.21 -6.26 -34.54
C GLY A 398 -4.17 -5.77 -33.50
N LYS A 399 -4.38 -4.61 -32.87
CA LYS A 399 -3.49 -4.12 -31.79
C LYS A 399 -3.68 -4.94 -30.53
N SER A 400 -2.60 -5.13 -29.76
CA SER A 400 -2.65 -5.78 -28.46
C SER A 400 -3.68 -5.10 -27.52
N GLY A 401 -4.51 -5.90 -26.86
CA GLY A 401 -5.51 -5.45 -25.89
C GLY A 401 -6.96 -5.73 -26.26
N PHE A 402 -7.86 -5.27 -25.41
CA PHE A 402 -9.32 -5.37 -25.60
C PHE A 402 -9.87 -4.19 -26.40
N LEU A 403 -10.77 -4.46 -27.34
CA LEU A 403 -11.73 -3.47 -27.79
C LEU A 403 -12.75 -3.25 -26.69
N VAL A 404 -12.94 -2.00 -26.26
CA VAL A 404 -13.87 -1.61 -25.21
C VAL A 404 -14.92 -0.68 -25.79
N ASP A 405 -16.16 -1.16 -25.85
CA ASP A 405 -17.32 -0.45 -26.36
C ASP A 405 -18.25 -0.05 -25.20
N PHE A 406 -18.58 1.24 -25.11
CA PHE A 406 -19.48 1.81 -24.10
C PHE A 406 -20.86 2.04 -24.68
N TYR A 407 -21.91 1.57 -23.99
CA TYR A 407 -23.30 1.72 -24.40
C TYR A 407 -24.11 2.48 -23.34
N LYS A 408 -25.18 3.15 -23.81
CA LYS A 408 -26.15 3.78 -22.92
C LYS A 408 -27.19 2.74 -22.49
N GLY A 409 -27.47 2.69 -21.19
CA GLY A 409 -28.43 1.74 -20.65
C GLY A 409 -27.79 0.39 -20.29
N GLU A 410 -28.59 -0.65 -20.18
CA GLU A 410 -28.22 -1.93 -19.58
C GLU A 410 -28.17 -3.10 -20.59
N ASP A 411 -28.63 -2.91 -21.79
CA ASP A 411 -28.95 -3.98 -22.79
C ASP A 411 -27.93 -4.15 -23.92
N PHE A 412 -26.83 -3.36 -23.90
CA PHE A 412 -25.77 -3.37 -24.94
C PHE A 412 -26.32 -3.13 -26.37
N GLY A 413 -27.50 -2.52 -26.48
CA GLY A 413 -28.20 -2.28 -27.76
C GLY A 413 -27.77 -0.97 -28.42
N GLY A 414 -27.88 -0.94 -29.77
CA GLY A 414 -27.57 0.26 -30.56
C GLY A 414 -26.09 0.47 -30.87
N GLU A 415 -25.76 1.67 -31.34
CA GLU A 415 -24.38 2.05 -31.60
C GLU A 415 -23.63 2.37 -30.27
N ALA A 416 -22.35 1.95 -30.18
CA ALA A 416 -21.51 2.30 -29.06
C ALA A 416 -21.33 3.82 -28.97
N LEU A 417 -21.56 4.39 -27.80
CA LEU A 417 -21.31 5.82 -27.53
C LEU A 417 -19.84 6.19 -27.74
N LYS A 418 -18.96 5.25 -27.43
CA LYS A 418 -17.51 5.35 -27.61
C LYS A 418 -16.90 3.96 -27.70
N SER A 419 -15.84 3.86 -28.51
CA SER A 419 -14.99 2.67 -28.60
C SER A 419 -13.54 3.08 -28.36
N THR A 420 -12.78 2.24 -27.65
CA THR A 420 -11.34 2.45 -27.42
C THR A 420 -10.64 1.08 -27.34
N VAL A 421 -9.30 1.09 -27.39
CA VAL A 421 -8.49 -0.11 -27.14
C VAL A 421 -7.80 0.08 -25.79
N MET A 422 -7.93 -0.92 -24.92
CA MET A 422 -7.31 -0.93 -23.60
C MET A 422 -6.42 -2.17 -23.45
N THR A 423 -5.22 -1.98 -22.91
CA THR A 423 -4.24 -3.04 -22.71
C THR A 423 -4.46 -3.75 -21.37
N GLY A 424 -4.21 -5.06 -21.35
CA GLY A 424 -4.31 -5.90 -20.15
C GLY A 424 -5.75 -6.26 -19.75
N GLY A 425 -5.86 -7.10 -18.73
CA GLY A 425 -7.12 -7.66 -18.24
C GLY A 425 -7.66 -7.00 -16.97
N ARG A 426 -7.08 -5.87 -16.49
CA ARG A 426 -7.53 -5.15 -15.28
C ARG A 426 -7.93 -3.73 -15.63
N PHE A 427 -9.18 -3.40 -15.38
CA PHE A 427 -9.76 -2.10 -15.67
C PHE A 427 -10.34 -1.50 -14.40
N TRP A 428 -9.89 -0.31 -14.02
CA TRP A 428 -10.32 0.36 -12.82
C TRP A 428 -10.40 1.90 -13.02
N ALA A 429 -11.52 2.51 -12.59
CA ALA A 429 -11.75 3.94 -12.79
C ALA A 429 -10.73 4.85 -12.11
N LEU A 430 -10.15 4.41 -10.97
CA LEU A 430 -9.12 5.20 -10.25
C LEU A 430 -7.80 5.31 -11.03
N THR A 431 -7.50 4.35 -11.90
CA THR A 431 -6.31 4.38 -12.77
C THR A 431 -6.62 4.96 -14.15
N GLY A 432 -7.86 5.42 -14.36
CA GLY A 432 -8.36 5.97 -15.61
C GLY A 432 -8.69 4.89 -16.65
N PHE A 433 -9.94 4.88 -17.16
CA PHE A 433 -10.28 4.12 -18.36
C PHE A 433 -9.67 4.74 -19.63
N GLY A 434 -8.74 5.74 -19.48
CA GLY A 434 -8.20 6.46 -20.62
C GLY A 434 -9.26 7.23 -21.43
N VAL A 435 -10.43 7.40 -20.84
CA VAL A 435 -11.63 7.93 -21.48
C VAL A 435 -12.27 8.91 -20.53
N ASP A 436 -12.36 10.17 -20.92
CA ASP A 436 -13.22 11.13 -20.25
C ASP A 436 -14.68 10.72 -20.45
N VAL A 437 -15.17 9.89 -19.52
CA VAL A 437 -16.55 9.41 -19.48
C VAL A 437 -17.44 10.40 -18.73
N SER A 438 -16.84 11.30 -17.94
CA SER A 438 -17.54 12.16 -16.99
C SER A 438 -18.31 13.31 -17.63
N SER A 439 -17.83 13.86 -18.75
CA SER A 439 -18.41 15.09 -19.32
C SER A 439 -19.60 14.90 -20.27
N LYS A 440 -19.77 13.70 -20.87
CA LYS A 440 -20.83 13.42 -21.84
C LYS A 440 -21.87 12.38 -21.43
N MET A 441 -21.64 11.64 -20.35
CA MET A 441 -22.50 10.54 -19.92
C MET A 441 -23.25 10.86 -18.62
N LYS A 442 -24.22 11.75 -18.67
CA LYS A 442 -25.20 12.00 -17.58
C LYS A 442 -26.25 10.89 -17.46
N SER A 443 -25.91 9.65 -17.76
CA SER A 443 -26.83 8.52 -17.62
C SER A 443 -26.55 7.77 -16.33
N PRO A 444 -27.57 7.37 -15.56
CA PRO A 444 -27.39 6.63 -14.31
C PRO A 444 -26.86 5.19 -14.51
N SER A 445 -26.86 4.65 -15.71
CA SER A 445 -26.35 3.31 -16.02
C SER A 445 -25.65 3.26 -17.38
N LEU A 446 -24.49 2.61 -17.40
CA LEU A 446 -23.72 2.30 -18.60
C LEU A 446 -23.50 0.78 -18.65
N SER A 447 -23.55 0.22 -19.85
CA SER A 447 -23.03 -1.11 -20.12
C SER A 447 -21.74 -1.03 -20.93
N VAL A 448 -20.81 -1.93 -20.65
CA VAL A 448 -19.49 -1.97 -21.29
C VAL A 448 -19.22 -3.37 -21.79
N ARG A 449 -18.82 -3.48 -23.05
CA ARG A 449 -18.36 -4.74 -23.65
C ARG A 449 -16.88 -4.67 -23.91
N PHE A 450 -16.14 -5.64 -23.40
CA PHE A 450 -14.73 -5.85 -23.74
C PHE A 450 -14.68 -7.05 -24.68
N SER A 451 -13.94 -6.94 -25.77
CA SER A 451 -13.78 -8.02 -26.76
C SER A 451 -12.32 -8.14 -27.16
N ALA A 452 -11.78 -9.35 -27.15
CA ALA A 452 -10.41 -9.63 -27.60
C ALA A 452 -10.35 -11.01 -28.27
N THR A 453 -9.43 -11.15 -29.22
CA THR A 453 -9.02 -12.46 -29.73
C THR A 453 -7.87 -12.96 -28.86
N LEU A 454 -8.08 -14.09 -28.17
CA LEU A 454 -7.10 -14.76 -27.30
C LEU A 454 -6.39 -15.87 -28.10
N LYS A 455 -5.06 -15.89 -28.02
CA LYS A 455 -4.23 -17.00 -28.53
C LYS A 455 -3.42 -17.58 -27.37
N PRO A 456 -3.79 -18.76 -26.84
CA PRO A 456 -3.04 -19.42 -25.76
C PRO A 456 -1.62 -19.80 -26.20
N LYS A 457 -0.65 -19.80 -25.29
CA LYS A 457 0.74 -20.27 -25.57
C LYS A 457 0.85 -21.79 -25.50
N VAL A 458 0.03 -22.42 -24.67
CA VAL A 458 0.02 -23.86 -24.43
C VAL A 458 -1.39 -24.43 -24.60
N SER A 459 -1.50 -25.71 -24.95
CA SER A 459 -2.78 -26.41 -24.99
C SER A 459 -3.07 -27.09 -23.65
N GLY A 460 -4.33 -27.15 -23.26
CA GLY A 460 -4.76 -27.80 -22.02
C GLY A 460 -5.84 -27.04 -21.29
N GLU A 461 -6.06 -27.37 -20.03
CA GLU A 461 -7.05 -26.74 -19.18
C GLU A 461 -6.57 -25.37 -18.68
N HIS A 462 -7.23 -24.31 -19.13
CA HIS A 462 -6.98 -22.94 -18.70
C HIS A 462 -8.03 -22.53 -17.68
N THR A 463 -7.62 -21.99 -16.56
CA THR A 463 -8.54 -21.46 -15.54
C THR A 463 -8.70 -19.95 -15.72
N PHE A 464 -9.94 -19.51 -15.92
CA PHE A 464 -10.33 -18.11 -15.99
C PHE A 464 -10.93 -17.64 -14.68
N GLU A 465 -10.71 -16.37 -14.36
CA GLU A 465 -11.27 -15.69 -13.20
C GLU A 465 -11.88 -14.35 -13.60
N LEU A 466 -13.02 -14.05 -13.00
CA LEU A 466 -13.69 -12.75 -13.15
C LEU A 466 -13.96 -12.15 -11.78
N VAL A 467 -13.55 -10.89 -11.59
CA VAL A 467 -13.81 -10.08 -10.39
C VAL A 467 -14.29 -8.70 -10.83
N SER A 468 -15.33 -8.15 -10.22
CA SER A 468 -15.87 -6.85 -10.64
C SER A 468 -16.56 -6.08 -9.51
N ILE A 469 -16.65 -4.76 -9.66
CA ILE A 469 -17.61 -3.91 -8.95
C ILE A 469 -18.78 -3.70 -9.87
N GLY A 470 -19.91 -4.34 -9.57
CA GLY A 470 -21.08 -4.43 -10.44
C GLY A 470 -21.11 -5.70 -11.30
N PRO A 471 -22.28 -6.03 -11.90
CA PRO A 471 -22.49 -7.28 -12.63
C PRO A 471 -21.58 -7.45 -13.84
N ALA A 472 -20.98 -8.64 -13.99
CA ALA A 472 -20.13 -8.99 -15.12
C ALA A 472 -20.28 -10.46 -15.51
N ARG A 473 -20.08 -10.78 -16.81
CA ARG A 473 -20.01 -12.14 -17.35
C ARG A 473 -18.87 -12.28 -18.32
N LEU A 474 -18.22 -13.44 -18.27
CA LEU A 474 -17.18 -13.82 -19.22
C LEU A 474 -17.71 -14.87 -20.19
N LYS A 475 -17.47 -14.65 -21.49
CA LYS A 475 -17.79 -15.59 -22.56
C LYS A 475 -16.55 -15.90 -23.38
N ILE A 476 -16.48 -17.15 -23.87
CA ILE A 476 -15.47 -17.58 -24.83
C ILE A 476 -16.23 -18.20 -26.01
N ASP A 477 -16.00 -17.68 -27.21
CA ASP A 477 -16.74 -18.07 -28.47
C ASP A 477 -18.27 -18.06 -28.29
N GLY A 478 -18.76 -17.03 -27.57
CA GLY A 478 -20.20 -16.87 -27.29
C GLY A 478 -20.73 -17.72 -26.14
N LYS A 479 -20.00 -18.74 -25.69
CA LYS A 479 -20.39 -19.56 -24.53
C LYS A 479 -20.05 -18.87 -23.23
N GLU A 480 -21.02 -18.73 -22.33
CA GLU A 480 -20.79 -18.20 -20.99
C GLU A 480 -19.92 -19.16 -20.15
N ILE A 481 -18.81 -18.66 -19.63
CA ILE A 481 -17.84 -19.42 -18.85
C ILE A 481 -17.91 -19.04 -17.39
N VAL A 482 -18.03 -17.72 -17.09
CA VAL A 482 -18.15 -17.24 -15.72
C VAL A 482 -19.34 -16.30 -15.60
N ASP A 483 -20.27 -16.62 -14.68
CA ASP A 483 -21.37 -15.73 -14.28
C ASP A 483 -21.02 -15.06 -12.93
N ASN A 484 -20.70 -13.77 -13.00
CA ASN A 484 -20.59 -12.86 -11.87
C ASN A 484 -21.65 -11.75 -11.95
N TRP A 485 -22.81 -12.07 -12.57
CA TRP A 485 -23.92 -11.17 -12.82
C TRP A 485 -25.16 -11.51 -11.98
N THR A 486 -25.55 -12.78 -12.01
CA THR A 486 -26.79 -13.25 -11.41
C THR A 486 -26.75 -13.23 -9.89
N SER A 487 -25.60 -13.52 -9.32
CA SER A 487 -25.35 -13.53 -7.87
C SER A 487 -23.89 -13.15 -7.63
N GLN A 488 -23.68 -11.95 -7.07
CA GLN A 488 -22.35 -11.52 -6.62
C GLN A 488 -22.20 -11.76 -5.13
N GLU A 489 -21.12 -12.42 -4.75
CA GLU A 489 -20.68 -12.48 -3.36
C GLU A 489 -19.70 -11.33 -3.11
N PRO A 490 -19.87 -10.55 -2.02
CA PRO A 490 -18.88 -9.55 -1.62
C PRO A 490 -17.51 -10.19 -1.43
N GLY A 491 -16.46 -9.49 -1.85
CA GLY A 491 -15.08 -9.94 -1.75
C GLY A 491 -14.11 -8.79 -1.44
N ASP A 492 -12.84 -9.13 -1.42
CA ASP A 492 -11.77 -8.24 -1.00
C ASP A 492 -11.19 -7.38 -2.13
N ALA A 493 -11.58 -7.67 -3.38
CA ALA A 493 -11.02 -6.96 -4.52
C ALA A 493 -11.40 -5.49 -4.54
N PHE A 494 -10.53 -4.66 -5.13
CA PHE A 494 -10.79 -3.24 -5.33
C PHE A 494 -11.16 -2.50 -4.02
N PHE A 495 -10.31 -2.61 -2.98
CA PHE A 495 -10.54 -2.02 -1.64
C PHE A 495 -11.81 -2.54 -0.96
N SER A 496 -12.14 -3.82 -1.12
CA SER A 496 -13.36 -4.47 -0.60
C SER A 496 -14.67 -3.92 -1.16
N TYR A 497 -14.62 -3.21 -2.30
CA TYR A 497 -15.83 -2.84 -3.06
C TYR A 497 -16.22 -3.88 -4.11
N GLY A 498 -15.31 -4.80 -4.46
CA GLY A 498 -15.51 -5.79 -5.51
C GLY A 498 -16.12 -7.10 -5.02
N SER A 499 -16.41 -7.99 -5.98
CA SER A 499 -16.90 -9.33 -5.72
C SER A 499 -15.80 -10.28 -5.27
N ALA A 500 -16.17 -11.38 -4.65
CA ALA A 500 -15.33 -12.56 -4.55
C ALA A 500 -14.97 -13.08 -5.96
N PRO A 501 -13.78 -13.69 -6.15
CA PRO A 501 -13.37 -14.22 -7.45
C PRO A 501 -14.26 -15.39 -7.88
N ARG A 502 -14.77 -15.34 -9.11
CA ARG A 502 -15.49 -16.44 -9.75
C ARG A 502 -14.58 -17.09 -10.77
N ARG A 503 -14.37 -18.40 -10.66
CA ARG A 503 -13.45 -19.19 -11.50
C ARG A 503 -14.17 -20.26 -12.29
N SER A 504 -13.66 -20.56 -13.48
CA SER A 504 -14.08 -21.68 -14.31
C SER A 504 -12.93 -22.10 -15.22
N SER A 505 -12.87 -23.39 -15.55
CA SER A 505 -11.83 -23.94 -16.42
C SER A 505 -12.40 -24.31 -17.81
N VAL A 506 -11.56 -24.12 -18.82
CA VAL A 506 -11.85 -24.44 -20.21
C VAL A 506 -10.64 -25.03 -20.90
N ASN A 507 -10.81 -26.12 -21.67
CA ASN A 507 -9.74 -26.64 -22.50
C ASN A 507 -9.57 -25.79 -23.76
N LEU A 508 -8.36 -25.21 -23.92
CA LEU A 508 -7.97 -24.42 -25.10
C LEU A 508 -6.80 -25.09 -25.83
N GLU A 509 -6.70 -24.82 -27.13
CA GLU A 509 -5.62 -25.31 -27.99
C GLU A 509 -4.73 -24.14 -28.43
N ALA A 510 -3.41 -24.22 -28.25
CA ALA A 510 -2.44 -23.17 -28.62
C ALA A 510 -2.44 -22.81 -30.11
N THR A 511 -2.94 -23.69 -30.94
CA THR A 511 -3.08 -23.48 -32.41
C THR A 511 -4.30 -22.69 -32.83
N LYS A 512 -5.23 -22.44 -31.90
CA LYS A 512 -6.52 -21.78 -32.17
C LYS A 512 -6.59 -20.41 -31.54
N GLU A 513 -7.42 -19.58 -32.16
CA GLU A 513 -7.79 -18.27 -31.61
C GLU A 513 -9.23 -18.35 -31.09
N TYR A 514 -9.50 -17.66 -29.99
CA TYR A 514 -10.78 -17.68 -29.28
C TYR A 514 -11.28 -16.25 -29.07
N LEU A 515 -12.55 -16.00 -29.32
CA LEU A 515 -13.16 -14.71 -28.98
C LEU A 515 -13.47 -14.66 -27.48
N VAL A 516 -12.80 -13.82 -26.74
CA VAL A 516 -13.08 -13.54 -25.33
C VAL A 516 -13.91 -12.27 -25.23
N GLU A 517 -15.06 -12.35 -24.60
CA GLU A 517 -15.95 -11.22 -24.36
C GLU A 517 -16.29 -11.09 -22.87
N ILE A 518 -16.21 -9.87 -22.35
CA ILE A 518 -16.75 -9.52 -21.04
C ILE A 518 -17.89 -8.55 -21.25
N VAL A 519 -19.08 -8.88 -20.75
CA VAL A 519 -20.19 -7.93 -20.63
C VAL A 519 -20.28 -7.46 -19.19
N TYR A 520 -20.29 -6.15 -19.00
CA TYR A 520 -20.16 -5.51 -17.70
C TYR A 520 -21.18 -4.38 -17.56
N LYS A 521 -21.90 -4.35 -16.43
CA LYS A 521 -22.78 -3.24 -16.06
C LYS A 521 -22.06 -2.32 -15.10
N TRP A 522 -21.88 -1.08 -15.50
CA TRP A 522 -21.29 -0.06 -14.63
C TRP A 522 -22.32 0.38 -13.60
N GLU A 523 -22.11 -0.02 -12.36
CA GLU A 523 -22.89 0.41 -11.23
C GLU A 523 -21.99 1.12 -10.22
N GLY A 524 -22.51 2.18 -9.56
CA GLY A 524 -21.81 2.89 -8.52
C GLY A 524 -20.72 3.86 -9.00
N ARG A 525 -19.92 4.30 -8.06
CA ARG A 525 -18.96 5.41 -8.24
C ARG A 525 -17.63 4.99 -8.84
N PHE A 526 -17.20 3.76 -8.59
CA PHE A 526 -15.86 3.26 -8.93
C PHE A 526 -15.98 1.96 -9.73
N PRO A 527 -16.28 2.03 -11.04
CA PRO A 527 -16.35 0.83 -11.84
C PRO A 527 -15.00 0.15 -11.92
N ALA A 528 -15.01 -1.18 -11.77
CA ALA A 528 -13.83 -2.00 -11.92
C ALA A 528 -14.21 -3.40 -12.41
N VAL A 529 -13.37 -3.97 -13.27
CA VAL A 529 -13.44 -5.36 -13.70
C VAL A 529 -12.05 -5.90 -13.99
N GLN A 530 -11.78 -7.11 -13.53
CA GLN A 530 -10.56 -7.85 -13.83
C GLN A 530 -10.92 -9.22 -14.39
N ILE A 531 -10.31 -9.56 -15.52
CA ILE A 531 -10.23 -10.90 -16.03
C ILE A 531 -8.83 -11.44 -15.81
N GLY A 532 -8.73 -12.53 -15.06
CA GLY A 532 -7.53 -13.30 -14.86
C GLY A 532 -7.52 -14.59 -15.64
N MET A 533 -6.33 -15.09 -15.97
CA MET A 533 -6.15 -16.39 -16.59
C MET A 533 -4.90 -17.07 -16.06
N LEU A 534 -5.04 -18.35 -15.72
CA LEU A 534 -3.92 -19.25 -15.45
C LEU A 534 -3.85 -20.28 -16.56
N GLN A 535 -2.70 -20.35 -17.22
CA GLN A 535 -2.40 -21.40 -18.19
C GLN A 535 -1.98 -22.66 -17.46
N PRO A 536 -2.16 -23.87 -18.03
CA PRO A 536 -1.67 -25.10 -17.39
C PRO A 536 -0.15 -25.07 -17.28
N ASP A 537 0.37 -25.56 -16.16
CA ASP A 537 1.81 -25.82 -16.02
C ASP A 537 2.17 -27.11 -16.78
N GLU A 538 3.35 -27.11 -17.44
CA GLU A 538 3.77 -28.27 -18.23
C GLU A 538 4.21 -29.43 -17.34
N GLU A 539 4.69 -29.15 -16.12
CA GLU A 539 5.20 -30.12 -15.14
C GLU A 539 4.86 -29.68 -13.70
N ASP A 540 5.05 -30.60 -12.75
CA ASP A 540 4.91 -30.30 -11.32
C ASP A 540 6.00 -29.31 -10.88
N LEU A 541 5.58 -28.11 -10.52
CA LEU A 541 6.47 -27.01 -10.16
C LEU A 541 7.32 -27.30 -8.90
N ILE A 542 6.75 -28.00 -7.92
CA ILE A 542 7.48 -28.38 -6.70
C ILE A 542 8.53 -29.42 -6.99
N GLU A 543 8.20 -30.45 -7.78
CA GLU A 543 9.18 -31.48 -8.19
C GLU A 543 10.34 -30.89 -9.02
N GLN A 544 10.05 -29.93 -9.91
CA GLN A 544 11.10 -29.20 -10.65
C GLN A 544 12.05 -28.48 -9.68
N ALA A 545 11.51 -27.76 -8.69
CA ALA A 545 12.29 -27.04 -7.70
C ALA A 545 13.13 -27.98 -6.82
N VAL A 546 12.56 -29.09 -6.37
CA VAL A 546 13.23 -30.10 -5.56
C VAL A 546 14.35 -30.79 -6.36
N SER A 547 14.11 -31.11 -7.63
CA SER A 547 15.11 -31.70 -8.51
C SER A 547 16.27 -30.73 -8.73
N LEU A 548 15.97 -29.46 -9.02
CA LEU A 548 16.99 -28.43 -9.15
C LEU A 548 17.82 -28.25 -7.88
N ALA A 549 17.16 -28.25 -6.70
CA ALA A 549 17.85 -28.11 -5.41
C ALA A 549 18.88 -29.20 -5.15
N LYS A 550 18.65 -30.43 -5.63
CA LYS A 550 19.58 -31.55 -5.50
C LYS A 550 20.83 -31.43 -6.38
N GLU A 551 20.76 -30.64 -7.46
CA GLU A 551 21.82 -30.51 -8.47
C GLU A 551 22.78 -29.36 -8.20
N VAL A 552 22.52 -28.50 -7.20
CA VAL A 552 23.26 -27.26 -6.97
C VAL A 552 23.96 -27.25 -5.61
N ASP A 553 25.00 -26.41 -5.49
CA ASP A 553 25.78 -26.27 -4.26
C ASP A 553 25.02 -25.52 -3.16
N ALA A 554 24.17 -24.56 -3.54
CA ALA A 554 23.36 -23.76 -2.59
C ALA A 554 22.02 -23.30 -3.20
N VAL A 555 21.09 -22.97 -2.32
CA VAL A 555 19.74 -22.51 -2.70
C VAL A 555 19.40 -21.21 -2.00
N VAL A 556 18.92 -20.23 -2.77
CA VAL A 556 18.23 -19.03 -2.30
C VAL A 556 16.75 -19.21 -2.61
N MET A 557 15.94 -19.44 -1.60
CA MET A 557 14.50 -19.62 -1.75
C MET A 557 13.77 -18.35 -1.34
N VAL A 558 13.14 -17.66 -2.29
CA VAL A 558 12.40 -16.41 -2.03
C VAL A 558 10.91 -16.69 -2.00
N VAL A 559 10.35 -16.68 -0.82
CA VAL A 559 8.93 -16.96 -0.52
C VAL A 559 8.27 -15.73 0.08
N GLY A 560 6.96 -15.62 -0.03
CA GLY A 560 6.28 -14.48 0.56
C GLY A 560 4.85 -14.29 0.09
N THR A 561 4.40 -13.06 0.27
CA THR A 561 3.12 -12.54 -0.17
C THR A 561 3.28 -11.66 -1.41
N ASN A 562 2.20 -11.02 -1.84
CA ASN A 562 2.21 -9.97 -2.86
C ASN A 562 1.19 -8.87 -2.51
N SER A 563 1.06 -7.87 -3.38
CA SER A 563 0.16 -6.74 -3.20
C SER A 563 -1.33 -7.09 -3.19
N ASP A 564 -1.72 -8.31 -3.55
CA ASP A 564 -3.11 -8.77 -3.41
C ASP A 564 -3.38 -9.33 -2.01
N TRP A 565 -2.35 -9.85 -1.34
CA TRP A 565 -2.42 -10.40 0.01
C TRP A 565 -2.19 -9.37 1.11
N GLU A 566 -1.28 -8.40 0.89
CA GLU A 566 -1.00 -7.30 1.80
C GLU A 566 -1.31 -5.98 1.10
N THR A 567 -2.46 -5.40 1.42
CA THR A 567 -3.04 -4.27 0.69
C THR A 567 -3.95 -3.45 1.58
N GLU A 568 -4.12 -2.20 1.21
CA GLU A 568 -5.19 -1.35 1.74
C GLU A 568 -6.57 -1.90 1.38
N GLY A 569 -7.52 -1.76 2.31
CA GLY A 569 -8.92 -2.15 2.18
C GLY A 569 -9.22 -3.59 2.57
N ASN A 570 -8.19 -4.39 2.92
CA ASN A 570 -8.38 -5.79 3.25
C ASN A 570 -7.32 -6.31 4.22
N ASP A 571 -7.75 -6.98 5.29
CA ASP A 571 -6.88 -7.69 6.21
C ASP A 571 -6.60 -9.12 5.73
N ARG A 572 -5.45 -9.67 6.13
CA ARG A 572 -5.13 -11.08 5.88
C ARG A 572 -6.04 -11.99 6.70
N SER A 573 -6.40 -13.15 6.15
CA SER A 573 -7.21 -14.15 6.85
C SER A 573 -6.38 -15.15 7.67
N THR A 574 -5.07 -15.24 7.42
CA THR A 574 -4.16 -16.23 8.04
C THR A 574 -2.73 -15.71 8.09
N LEU A 575 -1.93 -16.29 9.01
CA LEU A 575 -0.48 -16.11 9.04
C LEU A 575 0.28 -17.03 8.06
N GLN A 576 -0.39 -18.00 7.45
CA GLN A 576 0.27 -18.92 6.51
C GLN A 576 0.73 -18.20 5.26
N LEU A 577 1.79 -18.70 4.65
CA LEU A 577 2.19 -18.31 3.31
C LEU A 577 1.12 -18.75 2.29
N PRO A 578 0.85 -17.94 1.25
CA PRO A 578 -0.12 -18.31 0.22
C PRO A 578 0.36 -19.46 -0.68
N GLY A 579 -0.58 -20.23 -1.17
CA GLY A 579 -0.31 -21.39 -2.02
C GLY A 579 0.44 -22.50 -1.26
N ASP A 580 1.23 -23.28 -1.99
CA ASP A 580 1.92 -24.45 -1.45
C ASP A 580 3.36 -24.14 -0.99
N GLN A 581 3.63 -22.87 -0.61
CA GLN A 581 4.97 -22.41 -0.22
C GLN A 581 5.52 -23.14 1.00
N ASP A 582 4.67 -23.47 2.00
CA ASP A 582 5.13 -24.19 3.18
C ASP A 582 5.59 -25.62 2.83
N GLU A 583 4.91 -26.32 1.91
CA GLU A 583 5.34 -27.62 1.37
C GLU A 583 6.62 -27.49 0.53
N LEU A 584 6.68 -26.48 -0.33
CA LEU A 584 7.86 -26.20 -1.17
C LEU A 584 9.11 -26.02 -0.29
N ILE A 585 9.01 -25.22 0.79
CA ILE A 585 10.13 -24.99 1.72
C ILE A 585 10.54 -26.32 2.37
N ASP A 586 9.60 -27.05 2.93
CA ASP A 586 9.86 -28.33 3.63
C ASP A 586 10.61 -29.32 2.73
N ARG A 587 10.18 -29.44 1.46
CA ARG A 587 10.76 -30.38 0.51
C ARG A 587 12.12 -29.94 -0.01
N VAL A 588 12.32 -28.64 -0.27
CA VAL A 588 13.58 -28.10 -0.78
C VAL A 588 14.68 -28.11 0.28
N VAL A 589 14.38 -27.71 1.54
CA VAL A 589 15.40 -27.74 2.61
C VAL A 589 15.86 -29.17 2.96
N LYS A 590 14.98 -30.15 2.77
CA LYS A 590 15.36 -31.58 2.89
C LYS A 590 16.21 -32.05 1.72
N ALA A 591 15.96 -31.54 0.52
CA ALA A 591 16.73 -31.89 -0.68
C ALA A 591 18.12 -31.25 -0.69
N ASN A 592 18.24 -30.02 -0.20
CA ASN A 592 19.53 -29.31 -0.08
C ASN A 592 19.56 -28.50 1.24
N PRO A 593 20.26 -29.00 2.28
CA PRO A 593 20.39 -28.28 3.55
C PRO A 593 21.17 -26.96 3.47
N ASN A 594 21.89 -26.69 2.39
CA ASN A 594 22.57 -25.42 2.14
C ASN A 594 21.60 -24.41 1.51
N THR A 595 20.43 -24.25 2.15
CA THR A 595 19.34 -23.38 1.71
C THR A 595 19.14 -22.24 2.69
N VAL A 596 19.06 -21.00 2.15
CA VAL A 596 18.51 -19.84 2.86
C VAL A 596 17.08 -19.59 2.41
N VAL A 597 16.16 -19.48 3.37
CA VAL A 597 14.78 -19.03 3.12
C VAL A 597 14.69 -17.53 3.32
N VAL A 598 14.44 -16.82 2.23
CA VAL A 598 14.26 -15.37 2.15
C VAL A 598 12.78 -15.07 2.20
N VAL A 599 12.32 -14.47 3.28
CA VAL A 599 10.91 -14.15 3.55
C VAL A 599 10.61 -12.74 3.05
N ASN A 600 9.82 -12.63 2.00
CA ASN A 600 9.42 -11.37 1.38
C ASN A 600 7.96 -11.07 1.70
N THR A 601 7.72 -10.59 2.92
CA THR A 601 6.39 -10.24 3.46
C THR A 601 6.45 -8.93 4.22
N GLY A 602 5.38 -8.13 4.18
CA GLY A 602 5.30 -6.86 4.91
C GLY A 602 4.94 -7.00 6.40
N SER A 603 4.47 -8.20 6.80
CA SER A 603 3.99 -8.51 8.16
C SER A 603 4.38 -9.93 8.57
N PRO A 604 4.23 -10.29 9.87
CA PRO A 604 4.58 -11.63 10.37
C PRO A 604 3.84 -12.77 9.67
N ILE A 605 4.54 -13.92 9.58
CA ILE A 605 4.01 -15.20 9.07
C ILE A 605 4.25 -16.34 10.06
N SER A 606 3.50 -17.43 9.91
CA SER A 606 3.82 -18.69 10.54
C SER A 606 4.94 -19.41 9.80
N MET A 607 5.80 -20.12 10.53
CA MET A 607 6.95 -20.85 9.96
C MET A 607 6.97 -22.29 10.46
N PRO A 608 6.08 -23.17 9.97
CA PRO A 608 6.02 -24.57 10.43
C PRO A 608 7.33 -25.34 10.15
N TRP A 609 8.05 -24.94 9.14
CA TRP A 609 9.32 -25.49 8.64
C TRP A 609 10.58 -24.98 9.36
N ILE A 610 10.46 -24.11 10.36
CA ILE A 610 11.58 -23.42 11.03
C ILE A 610 12.63 -24.39 11.62
N LYS A 611 12.21 -25.58 12.10
CA LYS A 611 13.11 -26.54 12.73
C LYS A 611 14.13 -27.11 11.75
N ASP A 612 13.68 -27.39 10.52
CA ASP A 612 14.48 -28.08 9.50
C ASP A 612 15.27 -27.09 8.61
N THR A 613 14.95 -25.80 8.69
CA THR A 613 15.64 -24.73 7.95
C THR A 613 16.84 -24.21 8.72
N LYS A 614 18.02 -24.13 8.08
CA LYS A 614 19.25 -23.65 8.71
C LYS A 614 19.39 -22.14 8.69
N SER A 615 18.90 -21.46 7.65
CA SER A 615 19.03 -20.00 7.54
C SER A 615 17.74 -19.36 7.06
N ILE A 616 17.32 -18.29 7.75
CA ILE A 616 16.08 -17.53 7.47
C ILE A 616 16.39 -16.04 7.52
N LEU A 617 16.05 -15.33 6.45
CA LEU A 617 16.23 -13.89 6.31
C LEU A 617 14.88 -13.22 6.02
N GLN A 618 14.41 -12.33 6.88
CA GLN A 618 13.23 -11.50 6.64
C GLN A 618 13.66 -10.26 5.85
N CYS A 619 13.07 -10.05 4.67
CA CYS A 619 13.42 -8.95 3.78
C CYS A 619 12.36 -7.85 3.70
N TRP A 620 11.19 -8.02 4.28
CA TRP A 620 10.03 -7.12 4.17
C TRP A 620 9.64 -6.86 2.69
N PHE A 621 9.20 -5.65 2.36
CA PHE A 621 9.07 -5.11 1.00
C PHE A 621 10.12 -4.01 0.83
N PRO A 622 11.27 -4.32 0.21
CA PRO A 622 12.50 -3.52 0.33
C PRO A 622 12.68 -2.44 -0.74
N GLY A 623 11.62 -2.09 -1.48
CA GLY A 623 11.72 -1.08 -2.53
C GLY A 623 12.39 -1.57 -3.82
N GLN A 624 12.71 -0.62 -4.69
CA GLN A 624 13.16 -0.93 -6.07
C GLN A 624 14.53 -1.61 -6.18
N GLU A 625 15.38 -1.54 -5.14
CA GLU A 625 16.74 -2.12 -5.12
C GLU A 625 16.81 -3.51 -4.44
N PHE A 626 15.70 -4.22 -4.36
CA PHE A 626 15.58 -5.48 -3.63
C PHE A 626 16.70 -6.48 -3.97
N GLY A 627 16.89 -6.78 -5.23
CA GLY A 627 17.85 -7.80 -5.67
C GLY A 627 19.31 -7.45 -5.33
N ASN A 628 19.69 -6.17 -5.46
CA ASN A 628 21.04 -5.70 -5.12
C ASN A 628 21.27 -5.71 -3.61
N ALA A 629 20.32 -5.27 -2.82
CA ALA A 629 20.39 -5.31 -1.36
C ALA A 629 20.48 -6.75 -0.83
N LEU A 630 19.66 -7.65 -1.40
CA LEU A 630 19.66 -9.07 -1.05
C LEU A 630 21.02 -9.71 -1.34
N TYR A 631 21.59 -9.46 -2.53
CA TYR A 631 22.95 -9.94 -2.86
C TYR A 631 23.97 -9.50 -1.82
N ASN A 632 23.98 -8.21 -1.43
CA ASN A 632 24.92 -7.68 -0.46
C ASN A 632 24.87 -8.42 0.89
N ILE A 633 23.68 -8.76 1.38
CA ILE A 633 23.50 -9.54 2.61
C ILE A 633 23.94 -10.99 2.40
N LEU A 634 23.45 -11.67 1.37
CA LEU A 634 23.72 -13.10 1.18
C LEU A 634 25.21 -13.42 1.01
N PHE A 635 25.99 -12.52 0.43
CA PHE A 635 27.42 -12.72 0.17
C PHE A 635 28.34 -11.94 1.13
N GLY A 636 27.78 -11.35 2.20
CA GLY A 636 28.57 -10.70 3.26
C GLY A 636 29.22 -9.38 2.87
N GLU A 637 28.79 -8.75 1.76
CA GLU A 637 29.22 -7.38 1.41
C GLU A 637 28.67 -6.36 2.42
N VAL A 638 27.49 -6.67 3.01
CA VAL A 638 26.89 -5.93 4.11
C VAL A 638 26.54 -6.93 5.22
N ASN A 639 26.87 -6.59 6.45
CA ASN A 639 26.49 -7.36 7.63
C ASN A 639 25.03 -7.10 8.01
N PRO A 640 24.15 -8.13 8.16
CA PRO A 640 22.77 -7.90 8.55
C PRO A 640 22.68 -7.22 9.92
N SER A 641 22.01 -6.08 9.96
CA SER A 641 21.87 -5.24 11.16
C SER A 641 20.42 -5.05 11.59
N GLY A 642 19.46 -5.37 10.74
CA GLY A 642 18.04 -5.18 10.98
C GLY A 642 17.54 -5.87 12.26
N LYS A 643 16.57 -5.22 12.94
CA LYS A 643 15.89 -5.73 14.13
C LYS A 643 14.39 -5.71 13.93
N LEU A 644 13.70 -6.76 14.36
CA LEU A 644 12.26 -6.87 14.22
C LEU A 644 11.52 -5.70 14.91
N PRO A 645 10.71 -4.92 14.19
CA PRO A 645 9.88 -3.86 14.77
C PRO A 645 8.54 -4.39 15.29
N THR A 646 8.31 -5.69 15.16
CA THR A 646 7.08 -6.38 15.57
C THR A 646 7.39 -7.80 15.98
N THR A 647 6.63 -8.30 16.96
CA THR A 647 6.73 -9.70 17.44
C THR A 647 6.18 -10.66 16.38
N PHE A 648 6.90 -11.73 16.09
CA PHE A 648 6.44 -12.85 15.28
C PHE A 648 5.79 -13.90 16.19
N PRO A 649 4.47 -14.10 16.11
CA PRO A 649 3.77 -15.10 16.93
C PRO A 649 4.04 -16.52 16.43
N LYS A 650 3.95 -17.51 17.31
CA LYS A 650 3.89 -18.91 16.90
C LYS A 650 2.53 -19.28 16.35
N SER A 651 1.49 -18.67 16.90
CA SER A 651 0.09 -18.90 16.52
C SER A 651 -0.71 -17.60 16.71
N LEU A 652 -1.76 -17.42 15.92
CA LEU A 652 -2.71 -16.30 16.11
C LEU A 652 -3.31 -16.28 17.51
N LYS A 653 -3.51 -17.44 18.13
CA LYS A 653 -4.06 -17.55 19.50
C LYS A 653 -3.17 -16.90 20.56
N ASP A 654 -1.89 -16.72 20.26
CA ASP A 654 -0.93 -16.12 21.17
C ASP A 654 -0.97 -14.57 21.12
N THR A 655 -1.70 -14.00 20.16
CA THR A 655 -1.74 -12.55 19.95
C THR A 655 -2.72 -11.84 20.87
N PRO A 656 -2.42 -10.60 21.33
CA PRO A 656 -3.25 -9.90 22.31
C PRO A 656 -4.69 -9.65 21.87
N ALA A 657 -4.90 -9.37 20.60
CA ALA A 657 -6.22 -9.05 20.06
C ALA A 657 -7.00 -10.25 19.50
N PHE A 658 -6.51 -11.48 19.63
CA PHE A 658 -7.08 -12.68 18.98
C PHE A 658 -8.59 -12.84 19.16
N ASN A 659 -9.09 -12.62 20.37
CA ASN A 659 -10.51 -12.79 20.70
C ASN A 659 -11.37 -11.56 20.37
N HIS A 660 -10.78 -10.46 19.91
CA HIS A 660 -11.44 -9.17 19.74
C HIS A 660 -11.22 -8.53 18.36
N TYR A 661 -10.52 -9.25 17.48
CA TYR A 661 -10.21 -8.82 16.12
C TYR A 661 -10.97 -9.70 15.14
N PRO A 662 -11.64 -9.14 14.14
CA PRO A 662 -11.77 -7.71 13.76
C PRO A 662 -12.90 -6.96 14.48
N GLY A 663 -13.52 -7.53 15.51
CA GLY A 663 -14.67 -7.00 16.23
C GLY A 663 -16.00 -7.56 15.73
N GLU A 664 -17.09 -7.22 16.43
CA GLU A 664 -18.44 -7.66 16.14
C GLU A 664 -19.40 -6.46 16.11
N ASN A 665 -20.43 -6.50 15.27
CA ASN A 665 -21.48 -5.49 15.20
C ASN A 665 -20.95 -4.05 15.03
N LEU A 666 -19.92 -3.86 14.21
CA LEU A 666 -19.23 -2.58 14.00
C LEU A 666 -18.55 -2.01 15.26
N GLN A 667 -18.32 -2.85 16.27
CA GLN A 667 -17.62 -2.48 17.50
C GLN A 667 -16.35 -3.31 17.60
N MET A 668 -15.21 -2.66 17.69
CA MET A 668 -13.92 -3.30 17.89
C MET A 668 -13.33 -2.83 19.21
N ASP A 669 -13.46 -3.64 20.24
CA ASP A 669 -12.99 -3.33 21.58
C ASP A 669 -11.48 -3.65 21.72
N TYR A 670 -10.71 -2.67 22.22
CA TYR A 670 -9.27 -2.78 22.46
C TYR A 670 -9.04 -3.27 23.90
N LEU A 671 -9.44 -4.52 24.16
CA LEU A 671 -9.47 -5.08 25.54
C LEU A 671 -8.07 -5.42 26.05
N GLU A 672 -7.09 -5.58 25.17
CA GLU A 672 -5.69 -5.74 25.53
C GLU A 672 -5.09 -4.48 26.15
N GLU A 673 -5.74 -3.32 25.98
CA GLU A 673 -5.35 -2.04 26.53
C GLU A 673 -3.92 -1.64 26.14
N ILE A 674 -3.02 -1.41 27.13
CA ILE A 674 -1.61 -1.08 26.88
C ILE A 674 -0.75 -2.30 26.51
N PHE A 675 -1.30 -3.51 26.61
CA PHE A 675 -0.56 -4.74 26.38
C PHE A 675 -0.59 -5.16 24.91
N VAL A 676 -0.15 -4.26 24.03
CA VAL A 676 0.01 -4.50 22.59
C VAL A 676 1.40 -5.07 22.31
N GLY A 677 1.51 -5.97 21.34
CA GLY A 677 2.78 -6.54 20.90
C GLY A 677 3.56 -7.21 22.03
N TYR A 678 4.87 -6.97 22.11
CA TYR A 678 5.77 -7.61 23.10
C TYR A 678 5.32 -7.43 24.55
N ARG A 679 4.60 -6.35 24.89
CA ARG A 679 4.08 -6.12 26.25
C ARG A 679 3.10 -7.21 26.68
N TRP A 680 2.32 -7.75 25.74
CA TRP A 680 1.42 -8.87 25.98
C TRP A 680 2.20 -10.15 26.24
N TYR A 681 3.19 -10.48 25.39
CA TYR A 681 3.98 -11.69 25.53
C TYR A 681 4.75 -11.72 26.85
N GLU A 682 5.26 -10.59 27.30
CA GLU A 682 5.92 -10.46 28.62
C GLU A 682 4.92 -10.65 29.77
N LYS A 683 3.75 -9.97 29.70
CA LYS A 683 2.69 -10.08 30.71
C LYS A 683 2.19 -11.52 30.87
N GLU A 684 1.85 -12.17 29.78
CA GLU A 684 1.27 -13.53 29.75
C GLU A 684 2.35 -14.62 29.80
N LYS A 685 3.66 -14.24 29.79
CA LYS A 685 4.80 -15.17 29.75
C LYS A 685 4.75 -16.15 28.58
N ILE A 686 4.26 -15.69 27.44
CA ILE A 686 4.19 -16.45 26.19
C ILE A 686 5.52 -16.26 25.45
N LYS A 687 6.18 -17.37 25.06
CA LYS A 687 7.37 -17.30 24.22
C LYS A 687 6.96 -17.18 22.75
N PRO A 688 7.20 -16.03 22.08
CA PRO A 688 6.89 -15.86 20.66
C PRO A 688 7.80 -16.74 19.79
N LEU A 689 7.56 -16.74 18.48
CA LEU A 689 8.46 -17.33 17.48
C LEU A 689 9.77 -16.53 17.45
N PHE A 690 9.65 -15.21 17.23
CA PHE A 690 10.74 -14.24 17.39
C PHE A 690 10.23 -13.01 18.15
N PRO A 691 10.92 -12.54 19.18
CA PRO A 691 10.50 -11.37 19.93
C PRO A 691 10.77 -10.05 19.15
N PHE A 692 10.07 -9.01 19.53
CA PHE A 692 10.41 -7.62 19.16
C PHE A 692 11.89 -7.34 19.43
N GLY A 693 12.54 -6.62 18.52
CA GLY A 693 13.97 -6.28 18.61
C GLY A 693 14.93 -7.42 18.24
N PHE A 694 14.42 -8.60 17.88
CA PHE A 694 15.26 -9.72 17.48
C PHE A 694 15.91 -9.49 16.12
N GLY A 695 17.17 -9.92 15.99
CA GLY A 695 17.94 -9.94 14.75
C GLY A 695 19.37 -10.39 15.02
N LEU A 696 19.81 -11.39 14.26
CA LEU A 696 21.19 -11.90 14.31
C LEU A 696 22.12 -11.05 13.43
N SER A 697 23.41 -11.29 13.57
CA SER A 697 24.48 -10.64 12.81
C SER A 697 25.52 -11.68 12.41
N TYR A 698 26.34 -11.42 11.41
CA TYR A 698 27.51 -12.22 11.09
C TYR A 698 28.65 -12.00 12.10
N THR A 699 28.65 -10.86 12.78
CA THR A 699 29.62 -10.55 13.84
C THR A 699 29.24 -11.19 15.17
N SER A 700 30.22 -11.64 15.93
CA SER A 700 30.10 -12.06 17.32
C SER A 700 30.72 -11.01 18.24
N PHE A 701 30.22 -10.91 19.45
CA PHE A 701 30.72 -10.01 20.50
C PHE A 701 31.10 -10.80 21.72
N GLU A 702 32.33 -10.59 22.22
CA GLU A 702 32.76 -11.10 23.50
C GLU A 702 32.69 -9.96 24.54
N TYR A 703 32.00 -10.21 25.63
CA TYR A 703 31.89 -9.30 26.75
C TYR A 703 32.89 -9.70 27.83
N SER A 704 33.81 -8.78 28.18
CA SER A 704 34.75 -8.98 29.29
C SER A 704 34.51 -7.93 30.37
N ASN A 705 34.77 -8.33 31.66
CA ASN A 705 34.64 -7.44 32.79
C ASN A 705 35.82 -6.43 32.84
#